data_4fe00b01322d79fc32995ca327e4879a
#
_entry.id   4fe00b01322d79fc32995ca327e4879a
#
_cell.length_a   1.000
_cell.length_b   1.000
_cell.length_c   1.000
_cell.angle_alpha   90.00
_cell.angle_beta   90.00
_cell.angle_gamma   90.00
#
_symmetry.space_group_name_H-M   'P 1'
#
loop_
_entity.id
_entity.type
_entity.pdbx_description
1 polymer ?
#
loop_
_entity_poly.entity_id
_entity_poly.type
_entity_poly.pdbx_seq_one_letter_code
_entity_poly.pdbx_strand_id
1 'polypeptide(L)'
;MTRHLCLIVLSFCSLSLCGQAVVATDSLNDNSGKVVTYSKEIDEIEVVQTRQGGSVENQGRRYVVDLSDVSAMPKFLGTSDPMRFVQTLAGVTTNSESRAGIHIQGCDDYQTMTAINGSPVYYPNHLLGLYSTFIPDHFSKMTLEQSEHLGTAENRVGGLINLETNHLQPKRFSFRGNIGLVHSDLTFQIPCGKKSALWISARASYINLLYGKLLSLGGMKFRYYFMDYNLTYSIHPTDKDEVLLYGFYSRDKMGLNDTIGMDVGICWQNVVGGIKWNHALPGGKWQTTASFSGFGNDISVDLTESSILTTDRFASVDIKNRLSLRVHDQIMLNVAADYTHYFSHPLQFATQGINIKLPEAKSYVHRDEVSLSADIQHEVTSWFAYNVGVHGSAYHSNKWFGGIDPRVSLHFYPAENHDISVHYGMYSQYFHKAGLTGGGLPTDFFICADSTFAPERAHSVSLRYTATYLNDMLSLHVEGYFKQLYSVVESFGNIFQLINKGFRYEDYLMSGDGRNYGVNVMLRKNKGAVTGHVSYSLGWAVRKFPALEGIQDYIYAASHDRRHDLNLVINGRFCKRWSVGGQFVLASGLPYTKAEEAYLINGKMVCRYSTFNGAHMPIYHRLDITASCDIIKTAEHELGINLSIYNVYCQKNAQFVVYRQNIHPVYGTSLSTIIPSISIYGKF
;
A
#
# COMPACT_ATOMS: atom_id res chain seq x y z
N MET A 1 -2.95 -36.57 -0.12
CA MET A 1 -2.36 -35.22 -0.01
C MET A 1 -1.58 -34.97 1.29
N THR A 2 -1.74 -35.77 2.33
CA THR A 2 -1.09 -35.62 3.65
C THR A 2 0.31 -36.21 3.80
N ARG A 3 0.83 -36.92 2.77
CA ARG A 3 2.15 -37.60 2.84
C ARG A 3 3.34 -36.80 2.28
N HIS A 4 3.11 -35.75 1.51
CA HIS A 4 4.21 -34.96 0.92
C HIS A 4 4.60 -33.73 1.74
N LEU A 5 3.75 -33.27 2.66
CA LEU A 5 4.07 -32.12 3.53
C LEU A 5 5.10 -32.46 4.62
N CYS A 6 5.16 -33.73 5.06
CA CYS A 6 6.13 -34.17 6.09
C CYS A 6 7.57 -34.32 5.60
N LEU A 7 7.79 -34.47 4.30
CA LEU A 7 9.13 -34.70 3.75
C LEU A 7 9.94 -33.42 3.54
N ILE A 8 9.27 -32.28 3.36
CA ILE A 8 9.95 -30.97 3.20
C ILE A 8 10.41 -30.42 4.55
N VAL A 9 9.67 -30.68 5.63
CA VAL A 9 10.05 -30.23 6.99
C VAL A 9 11.23 -31.02 7.56
N LEU A 10 11.39 -32.27 7.18
CA LEU A 10 12.47 -33.15 7.68
C LEU A 10 13.83 -32.94 6.98
N SER A 11 13.86 -32.38 5.78
CA SER A 11 15.13 -32.11 5.07
C SER A 11 15.89 -30.88 5.58
N PHE A 12 15.27 -29.99 6.32
CA PHE A 12 15.93 -28.79 6.87
C PHE A 12 16.47 -28.96 8.27
N CYS A 13 16.10 -30.03 8.99
CA CYS A 13 16.62 -30.30 10.35
C CYS A 13 18.01 -30.94 10.39
N SER A 14 18.60 -31.30 9.25
CA SER A 14 19.88 -32.05 9.22
C SER A 14 21.14 -31.20 8.94
N LEU A 15 21.03 -29.88 8.89
CA LEU A 15 22.17 -28.97 8.65
C LEU A 15 22.68 -28.23 9.90
N SER A 16 22.31 -28.71 11.09
CA SER A 16 22.76 -28.10 12.37
C SER A 16 23.90 -28.88 13.00
N LEU A 17 25.04 -29.01 12.35
CA LEU A 17 26.27 -29.50 13.00
C LEU A 17 27.49 -29.06 12.16
N CYS A 18 28.12 -27.98 12.55
CA CYS A 18 29.57 -27.75 12.61
C CYS A 18 29.86 -26.23 12.55
N GLY A 19 30.38 -25.73 13.64
CA GLY A 19 30.93 -24.37 13.72
C GLY A 19 31.18 -23.94 15.14
N GLN A 20 32.17 -24.55 15.81
CA GLN A 20 32.76 -23.94 17.00
C GLN A 20 33.73 -22.83 16.57
N ALA A 21 33.39 -21.59 16.85
CA ALA A 21 34.30 -20.47 16.73
C ALA A 21 34.54 -19.87 18.15
N VAL A 22 35.77 -19.66 18.40
CA VAL A 22 36.40 -19.20 19.67
C VAL A 22 35.93 -17.78 19.99
N VAL A 23 35.45 -17.61 21.23
CA VAL A 23 35.09 -16.30 21.80
C VAL A 23 36.34 -15.68 22.40
N ALA A 24 36.76 -14.54 21.92
CA ALA A 24 37.68 -13.65 22.65
C ALA A 24 36.83 -12.64 23.44
N THR A 25 36.93 -12.71 24.77
CA THR A 25 36.34 -11.75 25.71
C THR A 25 37.34 -10.63 25.96
N ASP A 26 37.02 -9.42 25.54
CA ASP A 26 37.65 -8.23 26.09
C ASP A 26 36.63 -7.49 26.98
N SER A 27 36.98 -7.45 28.27
CA SER A 27 36.24 -6.73 29.29
C SER A 27 36.79 -5.31 29.41
N LEU A 28 35.97 -4.31 29.11
CA LEU A 28 36.18 -2.94 29.56
C LEU A 28 35.18 -2.59 30.65
N ASN A 29 35.72 -2.42 31.85
CA ASN A 29 35.05 -1.86 33.00
C ASN A 29 34.85 -0.36 32.83
N ASP A 30 33.63 0.12 32.87
CA ASP A 30 33.32 1.53 33.16
C ASP A 30 32.40 1.62 34.38
N ASN A 31 32.89 2.32 35.40
CA ASN A 31 32.23 2.58 36.66
C ASN A 31 31.33 3.82 36.56
N SER A 32 30.06 3.64 36.24
CA SER A 32 29.04 4.60 36.63
C SER A 32 27.69 3.88 36.85
N GLY A 33 27.30 3.82 38.11
CA GLY A 33 26.08 3.14 38.55
C GLY A 33 24.78 3.75 38.04
N LYS A 34 24.41 3.47 36.82
CA LYS A 34 23.07 3.58 36.28
C LYS A 34 22.68 2.20 35.74
N VAL A 35 21.70 1.60 36.38
CA VAL A 35 21.05 0.40 35.85
C VAL A 35 20.31 0.83 34.57
N VAL A 36 20.97 0.66 33.45
CA VAL A 36 20.34 0.79 32.12
C VAL A 36 19.74 -0.58 31.82
N THR A 37 18.43 -0.67 31.91
CA THR A 37 17.70 -1.84 31.42
C THR A 37 17.75 -1.82 29.92
N TYR A 38 18.67 -2.53 29.32
CA TYR A 38 18.68 -2.75 27.86
C TYR A 38 17.51 -3.67 27.51
N SER A 39 16.43 -3.11 26.96
CA SER A 39 15.61 -3.85 26.01
C SER A 39 16.43 -3.92 24.71
N LYS A 40 17.10 -5.02 24.50
CA LYS A 40 17.80 -5.26 23.23
C LYS A 40 16.71 -5.51 22.19
N GLU A 41 16.32 -4.46 21.46
CA GLU A 41 15.67 -4.64 20.16
C GLU A 41 16.63 -5.49 19.33
N ILE A 42 16.10 -6.53 18.68
CA ILE A 42 16.82 -7.23 17.62
C ILE A 42 16.77 -6.27 16.45
N ASP A 43 17.66 -5.29 16.44
CA ASP A 43 17.78 -4.33 15.36
C ASP A 43 18.01 -5.09 14.06
N GLU A 44 17.27 -4.69 13.04
CA GLU A 44 17.53 -5.16 11.69
C GLU A 44 18.98 -4.78 11.35
N ILE A 45 19.84 -5.80 11.27
CA ILE A 45 21.27 -5.58 10.98
C ILE A 45 21.34 -5.19 9.50
N GLU A 46 21.27 -3.90 9.24
CA GLU A 46 21.60 -3.33 7.94
C GLU A 46 23.05 -2.83 7.95
N VAL A 47 23.79 -3.22 6.95
CA VAL A 47 25.19 -2.78 6.72
C VAL A 47 25.22 -1.37 6.10
N VAL A 48 24.17 -0.63 6.12
CA VAL A 48 24.13 0.77 5.70
C VAL A 48 24.26 1.64 6.94
N GLN A 49 25.21 2.56 6.97
CA GLN A 49 25.37 3.52 8.08
C GLN A 49 24.05 4.22 8.35
N THR A 50 23.34 3.76 9.39
CA THR A 50 22.15 4.40 9.92
C THR A 50 22.56 5.68 10.61
N ARG A 51 22.32 6.83 9.98
CA ARG A 51 22.44 8.12 10.65
C ARG A 51 21.07 8.49 11.20
N GLN A 52 20.94 8.44 12.51
CA GLN A 52 19.73 8.83 13.24
C GLN A 52 19.42 10.31 13.01
N GLY A 53 18.21 10.60 12.58
CA GLY A 53 17.73 11.98 12.49
C GLY A 53 16.37 12.13 11.81
N GLY A 54 15.29 12.04 12.57
CA GLY A 54 13.95 12.43 12.13
C GLY A 54 12.99 11.27 11.84
N SER A 55 11.70 11.59 11.84
CA SER A 55 10.58 10.64 11.73
C SER A 55 10.45 9.87 10.42
N VAL A 56 11.27 10.19 9.42
CA VAL A 56 11.43 9.41 8.18
C VAL A 56 12.90 9.26 7.92
N GLU A 57 13.40 8.06 8.04
CA GLU A 57 14.75 7.73 7.59
C GLU A 57 14.70 7.37 6.11
N ASN A 58 15.58 7.98 5.33
CA ASN A 58 15.90 7.51 4.00
C ASN A 58 17.17 6.67 4.12
N GLN A 59 17.01 5.36 4.15
CA GLN A 59 18.10 4.42 4.25
C GLN A 59 18.68 4.08 2.84
N GLY A 60 18.81 5.09 1.99
CA GLY A 60 19.34 4.95 0.64
C GLY A 60 18.37 4.35 -0.37
N ARG A 61 17.65 3.30 -0.02
CA ARG A 61 16.76 2.54 -0.91
C ARG A 61 15.30 2.52 -0.47
N ARG A 62 15.01 2.88 0.78
CA ARG A 62 13.66 2.83 1.35
C ARG A 62 13.40 4.01 2.29
N TYR A 63 12.13 4.40 2.36
CA TYR A 63 11.65 5.30 3.38
C TYR A 63 11.16 4.49 4.57
N VAL A 64 11.76 4.71 5.72
CA VAL A 64 11.31 4.14 6.98
C VAL A 64 10.62 5.24 7.79
N VAL A 65 9.40 5.00 8.19
CA VAL A 65 8.55 5.95 8.91
C VAL A 65 8.18 5.38 10.25
N ASP A 66 8.60 6.04 11.31
CA ASP A 66 8.11 5.74 12.65
C ASP A 66 6.67 6.26 12.77
N LEU A 67 5.73 5.37 13.08
CA LEU A 67 4.31 5.72 13.14
C LEU A 67 3.92 6.49 14.39
N SER A 68 4.78 6.55 15.41
CA SER A 68 4.62 7.48 16.52
C SER A 68 4.65 8.94 16.06
N ASP A 69 5.36 9.22 14.97
CA ASP A 69 5.50 10.54 14.38
C ASP A 69 4.41 10.87 13.35
N VAL A 70 3.72 9.89 12.80
CA VAL A 70 2.52 10.11 11.97
C VAL A 70 1.45 10.86 12.76
N SER A 71 1.43 10.71 14.07
CA SER A 71 0.56 11.51 14.94
C SER A 71 0.82 13.03 14.87
N ALA A 72 2.03 13.46 14.49
CA ALA A 72 2.40 14.86 14.30
C ALA A 72 2.00 15.42 12.92
N MET A 73 1.50 14.59 12.01
CA MET A 73 1.10 15.00 10.66
C MET A 73 -0.28 15.65 10.63
N PRO A 74 -0.61 16.36 9.53
CA PRO A 74 -1.96 16.86 9.33
C PRO A 74 -2.97 15.74 9.43
N LYS A 75 -3.99 15.94 10.25
CA LYS A 75 -5.01 14.92 10.49
C LYS A 75 -6.13 15.07 9.48
N PHE A 76 -6.43 14.00 8.79
CA PHE A 76 -7.56 13.94 7.88
C PHE A 76 -8.83 13.59 8.69
N LEU A 77 -9.81 14.49 8.67
CA LEU A 77 -11.07 14.34 9.41
C LEU A 77 -10.87 13.92 10.89
N GLY A 78 -9.84 14.49 11.53
CA GLY A 78 -9.56 14.29 12.95
C GLY A 78 -8.62 13.13 13.28
N THR A 79 -8.15 12.35 12.30
CA THR A 79 -7.25 11.21 12.53
C THR A 79 -6.03 11.24 11.64
N SER A 80 -4.91 10.72 12.15
CA SER A 80 -3.72 10.43 11.34
C SER A 80 -3.96 9.16 10.52
N ASP A 81 -3.39 9.10 9.31
CA ASP A 81 -3.51 7.94 8.43
C ASP A 81 -2.17 7.62 7.77
N PRO A 82 -1.62 6.41 7.96
CA PRO A 82 -0.31 6.03 7.40
C PRO A 82 -0.26 6.10 5.88
N MET A 83 -1.32 5.67 5.19
CA MET A 83 -1.34 5.66 3.73
C MET A 83 -1.49 7.08 3.16
N ARG A 84 -2.21 7.96 3.87
CA ARG A 84 -2.24 9.39 3.53
C ARG A 84 -0.86 10.04 3.63
N PHE A 85 -0.06 9.59 4.58
CA PHE A 85 1.32 10.05 4.66
C PHE A 85 2.15 9.59 3.47
N VAL A 86 2.08 8.29 3.11
CA VAL A 86 2.77 7.76 1.93
C VAL A 86 2.44 8.57 0.67
N GLN A 87 1.20 9.01 0.52
CA GLN A 87 0.75 9.85 -0.59
C GLN A 87 1.43 11.23 -0.69
N THR A 88 2.10 11.69 0.37
CA THR A 88 2.85 12.94 0.36
C THR A 88 4.32 12.79 -0.03
N LEU A 89 4.80 11.56 -0.20
CA LEU A 89 6.19 11.27 -0.53
C LEU A 89 6.43 11.37 -2.04
N ALA A 90 7.65 11.76 -2.42
CA ALA A 90 8.02 11.85 -3.82
C ALA A 90 8.02 10.46 -4.50
N GLY A 91 7.53 10.40 -5.74
CA GLY A 91 7.38 9.14 -6.49
C GLY A 91 6.09 8.37 -6.18
N VAL A 92 5.23 8.92 -5.33
CA VAL A 92 3.92 8.36 -5.00
C VAL A 92 2.84 9.29 -5.51
N THR A 93 1.96 8.79 -6.36
CA THR A 93 0.80 9.54 -6.85
C THR A 93 -0.49 8.83 -6.46
N THR A 94 -1.58 9.57 -6.45
CA THR A 94 -2.90 9.04 -6.12
C THR A 94 -3.86 9.25 -7.29
N ASN A 95 -4.93 8.48 -7.34
CA ASN A 95 -6.00 8.73 -8.30
C ASN A 95 -6.77 10.01 -7.94
N SER A 96 -8.01 9.89 -7.59
CA SER A 96 -8.87 10.98 -7.17
C SER A 96 -9.36 10.73 -5.74
N GLU A 97 -10.07 11.70 -5.16
CA GLU A 97 -10.69 11.53 -3.84
C GLU A 97 -11.82 10.49 -3.81
N SER A 98 -12.30 10.07 -4.97
CA SER A 98 -13.37 9.07 -5.11
C SER A 98 -12.88 7.73 -5.68
N ARG A 99 -11.58 7.57 -5.87
CA ARG A 99 -10.98 6.34 -6.38
C ARG A 99 -9.74 6.00 -5.57
N ALA A 100 -9.81 4.90 -4.85
CA ALA A 100 -8.67 4.36 -4.13
C ALA A 100 -7.52 4.03 -5.08
N GLY A 101 -6.30 4.06 -4.57
CA GLY A 101 -5.10 3.66 -5.27
C GLY A 101 -3.89 4.50 -4.86
N ILE A 102 -2.79 3.82 -4.62
CA ILE A 102 -1.46 4.40 -4.46
C ILE A 102 -0.61 3.90 -5.60
N HIS A 103 -0.11 4.82 -6.41
CA HIS A 103 0.68 4.52 -7.59
C HIS A 103 2.14 4.90 -7.33
N ILE A 104 3.01 3.91 -7.24
CA ILE A 104 4.44 4.13 -7.04
C ILE A 104 5.13 4.17 -8.40
N GLN A 105 5.73 5.31 -8.74
CA GLN A 105 6.45 5.51 -10.00
C GLN A 105 5.63 5.09 -11.23
N GLY A 106 4.34 5.49 -11.26
CA GLY A 106 3.43 5.21 -12.36
C GLY A 106 2.97 3.76 -12.51
N CYS A 107 3.27 2.90 -11.54
CA CYS A 107 2.73 1.54 -11.49
C CYS A 107 1.26 1.55 -11.04
N ASP A 108 0.50 0.53 -11.41
CA ASP A 108 -0.84 0.32 -10.89
C ASP A 108 -0.81 -0.02 -9.40
N ASP A 109 -1.89 0.27 -8.68
CA ASP A 109 -1.95 0.09 -7.23
C ASP A 109 -1.74 -1.37 -6.79
N TYR A 110 -2.24 -2.35 -7.55
CA TYR A 110 -2.06 -3.78 -7.28
C TYR A 110 -0.65 -4.30 -7.60
N GLN A 111 0.12 -3.56 -8.40
CA GLN A 111 1.52 -3.83 -8.68
C GLN A 111 2.41 -3.49 -7.48
N THR A 112 1.89 -2.70 -6.54
CA THR A 112 2.52 -2.42 -5.26
C THR A 112 1.93 -3.32 -4.18
N MET A 113 2.76 -4.02 -3.43
CA MET A 113 2.31 -4.77 -2.28
C MET A 113 2.10 -3.85 -1.09
N THR A 114 0.91 -3.85 -0.51
CA THR A 114 0.67 -3.33 0.83
C THR A 114 0.58 -4.51 1.79
N ALA A 115 1.32 -4.49 2.91
CA ALA A 115 1.46 -5.64 3.79
C ALA A 115 1.43 -5.28 5.27
N ILE A 116 1.05 -6.25 6.10
CA ILE A 116 1.23 -6.24 7.56
C ILE A 116 2.22 -7.35 7.89
N ASN A 117 3.37 -7.00 8.49
CA ASN A 117 4.44 -7.96 8.83
C ASN A 117 4.89 -8.85 7.64
N GLY A 118 4.80 -8.32 6.40
CA GLY A 118 5.11 -9.06 5.16
C GLY A 118 3.95 -9.88 4.58
N SER A 119 2.74 -9.83 5.18
CA SER A 119 1.53 -10.52 4.69
C SER A 119 0.65 -9.56 3.91
N PRO A 120 0.25 -9.88 2.66
CA PRO A 120 -0.44 -8.93 1.79
C PRO A 120 -1.82 -8.51 2.31
N VAL A 121 -2.17 -7.23 2.12
CA VAL A 121 -3.52 -6.69 2.24
C VAL A 121 -3.95 -6.22 0.86
N TYR A 122 -4.90 -6.90 0.24
CA TYR A 122 -5.22 -6.71 -1.19
C TYR A 122 -5.99 -5.43 -1.50
N TYR A 123 -6.82 -4.93 -0.58
CA TYR A 123 -7.55 -3.69 -0.75
C TYR A 123 -7.52 -2.85 0.54
N PRO A 124 -6.44 -2.10 0.79
CA PRO A 124 -6.17 -1.44 2.07
C PRO A 124 -6.91 -0.10 2.25
N ASN A 125 -8.13 0.05 1.72
CA ASN A 125 -8.80 1.35 1.65
C ASN A 125 -10.26 1.30 2.12
N HIS A 126 -10.67 2.37 2.81
CA HIS A 126 -12.04 2.71 3.16
C HIS A 126 -12.54 3.92 2.39
N LEU A 127 -13.86 4.07 2.31
CA LEU A 127 -14.54 5.25 1.77
C LEU A 127 -13.92 5.72 0.45
N LEU A 128 -13.79 4.77 -0.50
CA LEU A 128 -13.24 5.03 -1.84
C LEU A 128 -11.80 5.60 -1.81
N GLY A 129 -11.01 5.25 -0.81
CA GLY A 129 -9.60 5.69 -0.66
C GLY A 129 -9.40 6.95 0.19
N LEU A 130 -10.44 7.47 0.82
CA LEU A 130 -10.33 8.59 1.76
C LEU A 130 -9.64 8.23 3.07
N TYR A 131 -9.72 6.96 3.50
CA TYR A 131 -9.00 6.40 4.66
C TYR A 131 -8.33 5.10 4.28
N SER A 132 -7.27 4.76 5.01
CA SER A 132 -6.73 3.41 4.99
C SER A 132 -7.42 2.52 6.02
N THR A 133 -7.26 1.21 5.86
CA THR A 133 -7.75 0.21 6.80
C THR A 133 -6.87 0.07 8.06
N PHE A 134 -5.79 0.84 8.17
CA PHE A 134 -4.79 0.72 9.23
C PHE A 134 -5.07 1.69 10.37
N ILE A 135 -5.08 1.18 11.61
CA ILE A 135 -5.17 1.96 12.84
C ILE A 135 -3.74 2.33 13.25
N PRO A 136 -3.30 3.60 13.17
CA PRO A 136 -1.88 3.97 13.35
C PRO A 136 -1.27 3.47 14.67
N ASP A 137 -2.02 3.58 15.77
CA ASP A 137 -1.56 3.21 17.11
C ASP A 137 -1.28 1.71 17.29
N HIS A 138 -1.71 0.86 16.34
CA HIS A 138 -1.41 -0.58 16.36
C HIS A 138 -0.05 -0.92 15.78
N PHE A 139 0.51 -0.05 14.96
CA PHE A 139 1.76 -0.27 14.23
C PHE A 139 2.89 0.59 14.81
N SER A 140 4.10 0.07 14.77
CA SER A 140 5.30 0.80 15.20
C SER A 140 5.98 1.53 14.05
N LYS A 141 6.05 0.88 12.89
CA LYS A 141 6.88 1.28 11.77
C LYS A 141 6.18 1.00 10.44
N MET A 142 6.46 1.83 9.47
CA MET A 142 6.06 1.62 8.08
C MET A 142 7.28 1.79 7.18
N THR A 143 7.43 0.87 6.22
CA THR A 143 8.50 0.91 5.23
C THR A 143 7.90 1.06 3.84
N LEU A 144 8.44 1.97 3.04
CA LEU A 144 8.10 2.15 1.63
C LEU A 144 9.34 1.88 0.78
N GLU A 145 9.26 0.90 -0.12
CA GLU A 145 10.28 0.60 -1.14
C GLU A 145 9.70 0.89 -2.52
N GLN A 146 10.41 1.64 -3.35
CA GLN A 146 9.92 2.12 -4.64
C GLN A 146 10.54 1.37 -5.82
N SER A 147 11.82 1.59 -6.09
CA SER A 147 12.52 1.02 -7.26
C SER A 147 13.38 -0.16 -6.93
N GLU A 148 13.76 -0.32 -5.68
CA GLU A 148 14.76 -1.26 -5.23
C GLU A 148 14.20 -2.14 -4.12
N HIS A 149 13.98 -3.41 -4.41
CA HIS A 149 13.60 -4.41 -3.41
C HIS A 149 14.60 -5.56 -3.46
N LEU A 150 15.73 -5.37 -2.80
CA LEU A 150 16.74 -6.41 -2.64
C LEU A 150 16.43 -7.27 -1.41
N GLY A 151 16.73 -8.54 -1.47
CA GLY A 151 16.72 -9.47 -0.33
C GLY A 151 15.36 -9.83 0.26
N THR A 152 14.38 -8.93 0.20
CA THR A 152 13.01 -9.18 0.66
C THR A 152 12.04 -9.32 -0.50
N ALA A 153 12.53 -9.80 -1.60
CA ALA A 153 11.86 -9.81 -2.88
C ALA A 153 10.48 -10.45 -2.82
N GLU A 154 9.49 -9.62 -2.70
CA GLU A 154 8.14 -10.00 -3.01
C GLU A 154 7.98 -10.00 -4.53
N ASN A 155 7.16 -10.90 -5.07
CA ASN A 155 6.85 -10.93 -6.49
C ASN A 155 5.85 -9.83 -6.85
N ARG A 156 6.37 -8.60 -6.95
CA ARG A 156 5.65 -7.37 -7.34
C ARG A 156 6.52 -6.52 -8.26
N VAL A 157 5.89 -5.93 -9.26
CA VAL A 157 6.59 -5.10 -10.25
C VAL A 157 6.63 -3.62 -9.87
N GLY A 158 5.81 -3.17 -8.95
CA GLY A 158 5.69 -1.76 -8.53
C GLY A 158 6.58 -1.39 -7.36
N GLY A 159 6.23 -1.84 -6.18
CA GLY A 159 6.88 -1.49 -4.93
C GLY A 159 6.31 -2.26 -3.73
N LEU A 160 6.77 -1.89 -2.54
CA LEU A 160 6.33 -2.48 -1.27
C LEU A 160 6.02 -1.39 -0.25
N ILE A 161 4.87 -1.49 0.41
CA ILE A 161 4.52 -0.76 1.62
C ILE A 161 4.28 -1.79 2.71
N ASN A 162 5.15 -1.85 3.72
CA ASN A 162 5.01 -2.81 4.81
C ASN A 162 4.81 -2.08 6.13
N LEU A 163 3.75 -2.45 6.86
CA LEU A 163 3.48 -1.98 8.21
C LEU A 163 3.88 -3.07 9.21
N GLU A 164 4.68 -2.72 10.19
CA GLU A 164 5.08 -3.62 11.26
C GLU A 164 4.24 -3.35 12.51
N THR A 165 3.63 -4.42 13.05
CA THR A 165 2.81 -4.29 14.25
C THR A 165 3.69 -4.00 15.47
N ASN A 166 3.11 -3.29 16.44
CA ASN A 166 3.78 -3.10 17.73
C ASN A 166 4.01 -4.46 18.39
N HIS A 167 5.24 -4.69 18.86
CA HIS A 167 5.67 -5.91 19.52
C HIS A 167 6.45 -5.62 20.81
N LEU A 168 6.76 -4.35 21.06
CA LEU A 168 7.47 -3.94 22.27
C LEU A 168 6.63 -4.24 23.51
N GLN A 169 7.25 -4.78 24.54
CA GLN A 169 6.57 -5.10 25.78
C GLN A 169 6.24 -3.81 26.55
N PRO A 170 4.96 -3.47 26.75
CA PRO A 170 4.58 -2.32 27.55
C PRO A 170 4.90 -2.58 29.03
N LYS A 171 5.41 -1.56 29.71
CA LYS A 171 5.73 -1.66 31.16
C LYS A 171 4.48 -1.83 32.04
N ARG A 172 3.34 -1.36 31.53
CA ARG A 172 2.05 -1.39 32.23
C ARG A 172 0.91 -1.43 31.20
N PHE A 173 -0.27 -1.76 31.68
CA PHE A 173 -1.50 -1.58 30.89
C PHE A 173 -1.62 -0.12 30.49
N SER A 174 -1.93 0.11 29.23
CA SER A 174 -2.29 1.43 28.71
C SER A 174 -3.29 1.29 27.58
N PHE A 175 -4.05 2.35 27.34
CA PHE A 175 -4.90 2.43 26.17
C PHE A 175 -4.74 3.79 25.48
N ARG A 176 -4.95 3.80 24.18
CA ARG A 176 -5.06 4.99 23.36
C ARG A 176 -6.41 4.97 22.67
N GLY A 177 -7.01 6.13 22.51
CA GLY A 177 -8.27 6.25 21.80
C GLY A 177 -8.43 7.60 21.14
N ASN A 178 -9.19 7.60 20.05
CA ASN A 178 -9.59 8.80 19.34
C ASN A 178 -11.08 8.73 19.02
N ILE A 179 -11.80 9.80 19.32
CA ILE A 179 -13.23 9.95 19.03
C ILE A 179 -13.38 11.14 18.09
N GLY A 180 -13.71 10.88 16.83
CA GLY A 180 -13.91 11.88 15.80
C GLY A 180 -15.38 11.99 15.35
N LEU A 181 -15.65 12.79 14.32
CA LEU A 181 -16.99 12.94 13.75
C LEU A 181 -17.39 11.80 12.80
N VAL A 182 -16.41 11.06 12.28
CA VAL A 182 -16.60 10.01 11.25
C VAL A 182 -16.51 8.62 11.85
N HIS A 183 -15.51 8.40 12.70
CA HIS A 183 -15.23 7.13 13.36
C HIS A 183 -14.56 7.35 14.71
N SER A 184 -14.52 6.30 15.50
CA SER A 184 -13.69 6.18 16.70
C SER A 184 -12.78 4.96 16.59
N ASP A 185 -11.60 5.07 17.19
CA ASP A 185 -10.64 3.98 17.31
C ASP A 185 -10.12 3.88 18.75
N LEU A 186 -9.77 2.65 19.14
CA LEU A 186 -9.22 2.31 20.45
C LEU A 186 -8.10 1.29 20.27
N THR A 187 -7.01 1.47 20.98
CA THR A 187 -5.88 0.53 21.04
C THR A 187 -5.51 0.24 22.47
N PHE A 188 -5.55 -1.02 22.85
CA PHE A 188 -5.17 -1.53 24.17
C PHE A 188 -3.78 -2.18 24.09
N GLN A 189 -2.95 -1.89 25.09
CA GLN A 189 -1.60 -2.43 25.25
C GLN A 189 -1.55 -3.14 26.61
N ILE A 190 -1.46 -4.47 26.59
CA ILE A 190 -1.64 -5.30 27.75
C ILE A 190 -0.35 -6.11 27.99
N PRO A 191 0.42 -5.84 29.06
CA PRO A 191 1.54 -6.72 29.43
C PRO A 191 0.99 -8.06 29.94
N CYS A 192 1.45 -9.16 29.35
CA CYS A 192 1.04 -10.52 29.68
C CYS A 192 2.18 -11.26 30.41
N GLY A 193 2.70 -10.67 31.49
CA GLY A 193 3.87 -11.18 32.22
C GLY A 193 5.18 -10.46 31.82
N LYS A 194 6.32 -11.12 32.05
CA LYS A 194 7.65 -10.50 31.83
C LYS A 194 8.15 -10.58 30.39
N LYS A 195 7.60 -11.50 29.58
CA LYS A 195 8.13 -11.85 28.26
C LYS A 195 7.06 -11.85 27.16
N SER A 196 5.86 -11.34 27.43
CA SER A 196 4.79 -11.31 26.45
C SER A 196 3.89 -10.11 26.59
N ALA A 197 3.32 -9.68 25.48
CA ALA A 197 2.40 -8.55 25.38
C ALA A 197 1.28 -8.81 24.37
N LEU A 198 0.13 -8.22 24.63
CA LEU A 198 -1.04 -8.29 23.77
C LEU A 198 -1.45 -6.87 23.37
N TRP A 199 -1.59 -6.66 22.07
CA TRP A 199 -2.09 -5.44 21.46
C TRP A 199 -3.41 -5.73 20.79
N ILE A 200 -4.44 -4.96 21.11
CA ILE A 200 -5.78 -5.08 20.49
C ILE A 200 -6.20 -3.69 20.04
N SER A 201 -6.57 -3.56 18.78
CA SER A 201 -7.13 -2.31 18.27
C SER A 201 -8.43 -2.56 17.55
N ALA A 202 -9.36 -1.62 17.69
CA ALA A 202 -10.65 -1.63 17.01
C ALA A 202 -11.00 -0.22 16.52
N ARG A 203 -11.58 -0.14 15.33
CA ARG A 203 -12.13 1.09 14.77
C ARG A 203 -13.49 0.82 14.16
N ALA A 204 -14.42 1.75 14.33
CA ALA A 204 -15.75 1.68 13.73
C ALA A 204 -16.23 3.06 13.31
N SER A 205 -16.82 3.15 12.13
CA SER A 205 -17.45 4.36 11.64
C SER A 205 -18.93 4.43 12.04
N TYR A 206 -19.42 5.64 12.21
CA TYR A 206 -20.84 5.92 12.50
C TYR A 206 -21.40 7.04 11.61
N ILE A 207 -20.87 7.14 10.40
CA ILE A 207 -21.28 8.15 9.39
C ILE A 207 -22.80 8.12 9.19
N ASN A 208 -23.39 6.91 9.06
CA ASN A 208 -24.82 6.77 8.88
C ASN A 208 -25.66 7.28 10.06
N LEU A 209 -25.15 7.12 11.28
CA LEU A 209 -25.85 7.56 12.49
C LEU A 209 -25.94 9.08 12.54
N LEU A 210 -24.82 9.78 12.24
CA LEU A 210 -24.75 11.24 12.34
C LEU A 210 -25.22 11.95 11.07
N TYR A 211 -24.91 11.41 9.90
CA TYR A 211 -25.07 12.10 8.63
C TYR A 211 -26.01 11.39 7.64
N GLY A 212 -26.56 10.22 7.98
CA GLY A 212 -27.32 9.40 7.03
C GLY A 212 -28.56 10.08 6.40
N LYS A 213 -29.11 11.12 7.06
CA LYS A 213 -30.21 11.94 6.51
C LYS A 213 -29.73 13.00 5.52
N LEU A 214 -28.45 13.37 5.59
CA LEU A 214 -27.83 14.44 4.79
C LEU A 214 -27.07 13.89 3.59
N LEU A 215 -26.65 12.61 3.67
CA LEU A 215 -25.84 11.99 2.65
C LEU A 215 -26.69 11.52 1.48
N SER A 216 -26.52 12.16 0.33
CA SER A 216 -27.09 11.73 -0.94
C SER A 216 -26.04 11.84 -2.06
N LEU A 217 -26.06 10.88 -2.97
CA LEU A 217 -25.17 10.86 -4.15
C LEU A 217 -26.07 10.77 -5.40
N GLY A 218 -26.07 11.83 -6.22
CA GLY A 218 -26.88 11.87 -7.44
C GLY A 218 -28.41 11.77 -7.20
N GLY A 219 -28.91 12.21 -6.02
CA GLY A 219 -30.31 12.09 -5.65
C GLY A 219 -30.66 10.78 -4.92
N MET A 220 -29.76 9.80 -4.89
CA MET A 220 -29.91 8.54 -4.16
C MET A 220 -29.45 8.69 -2.71
N LYS A 221 -30.12 8.01 -1.77
CA LYS A 221 -29.68 7.93 -0.38
C LYS A 221 -28.40 7.11 -0.30
N PHE A 222 -27.34 7.71 0.24
CA PHE A 222 -26.05 7.07 0.43
C PHE A 222 -25.91 6.58 1.87
N ARG A 223 -25.59 5.31 2.05
CA ARG A 223 -25.28 4.69 3.33
C ARG A 223 -23.88 4.10 3.27
N TYR A 224 -23.09 4.33 4.31
CA TYR A 224 -21.74 3.78 4.38
C TYR A 224 -21.30 3.56 5.81
N TYR A 225 -20.69 2.41 6.08
CA TYR A 225 -19.98 2.15 7.32
C TYR A 225 -18.77 1.25 7.08
N PHE A 226 -17.79 1.36 7.97
CA PHE A 226 -16.62 0.49 7.99
C PHE A 226 -16.23 0.12 9.42
N MET A 227 -15.47 -0.99 9.55
CA MET A 227 -14.88 -1.44 10.79
C MET A 227 -13.55 -2.13 10.55
N ASP A 228 -12.64 -1.99 11.52
CA ASP A 228 -11.33 -2.64 11.53
C ASP A 228 -11.04 -3.24 12.89
N TYR A 229 -10.36 -4.38 12.88
CA TYR A 229 -9.85 -5.05 14.07
C TYR A 229 -8.42 -5.48 13.82
N ASN A 230 -7.56 -5.23 14.79
CA ASN A 230 -6.18 -5.69 14.80
C ASN A 230 -5.88 -6.38 16.13
N LEU A 231 -5.09 -7.45 16.06
CA LEU A 231 -4.61 -8.18 17.22
C LEU A 231 -3.16 -8.53 16.99
N THR A 232 -2.30 -8.30 17.98
CA THR A 232 -0.92 -8.78 18.00
C THR A 232 -0.58 -9.31 19.38
N TYR A 233 -0.11 -10.55 19.45
CA TYR A 233 0.44 -11.14 20.63
C TYR A 233 1.91 -11.44 20.39
N SER A 234 2.78 -10.79 21.17
CA SER A 234 4.22 -11.02 21.12
C SER A 234 4.67 -11.81 22.32
N ILE A 235 5.55 -12.76 22.12
CA ILE A 235 6.20 -13.53 23.18
C ILE A 235 7.68 -13.72 22.87
N HIS A 236 8.52 -13.57 23.89
CA HIS A 236 9.95 -13.82 23.85
C HIS A 236 10.28 -15.08 24.67
N PRO A 237 10.15 -16.29 24.09
CA PRO A 237 10.43 -17.53 24.81
C PRO A 237 11.86 -17.57 25.38
N THR A 238 12.82 -17.11 24.58
CA THR A 238 14.22 -16.90 24.95
C THR A 238 14.66 -15.48 24.64
N ASP A 239 15.87 -15.09 25.01
CA ASP A 239 16.43 -13.78 24.67
C ASP A 239 16.86 -13.69 23.18
N LYS A 240 16.81 -14.81 22.45
CA LYS A 240 17.13 -14.91 21.02
C LYS A 240 15.89 -15.11 20.16
N ASP A 241 14.77 -15.46 20.74
CA ASP A 241 13.56 -15.82 20.04
C ASP A 241 12.42 -14.84 20.33
N GLU A 242 11.80 -14.36 19.29
CA GLU A 242 10.56 -13.62 19.32
C GLU A 242 9.53 -14.31 18.43
N VAL A 243 8.32 -14.50 18.94
CA VAL A 243 7.19 -15.03 18.19
C VAL A 243 6.06 -14.01 18.24
N LEU A 244 5.58 -13.61 17.06
CA LEU A 244 4.44 -12.73 16.87
C LEU A 244 3.27 -13.53 16.29
N LEU A 245 2.14 -13.51 16.99
CA LEU A 245 0.84 -13.90 16.42
C LEU A 245 0.09 -12.62 16.08
N TYR A 246 -0.36 -12.47 14.85
CA TYR A 246 -1.08 -11.27 14.43
C TYR A 246 -2.31 -11.60 13.61
N GLY A 247 -3.32 -10.77 13.74
CA GLY A 247 -4.57 -10.84 13.00
C GLY A 247 -5.07 -9.46 12.64
N PHE A 248 -5.65 -9.35 11.46
CA PHE A 248 -6.26 -8.14 10.93
C PHE A 248 -7.54 -8.50 10.18
N TYR A 249 -8.57 -7.70 10.41
CA TYR A 249 -9.84 -7.77 9.68
C TYR A 249 -10.34 -6.37 9.39
N SER A 250 -10.73 -6.12 8.14
CA SER A 250 -11.43 -4.90 7.76
C SER A 250 -12.67 -5.22 6.94
N ARG A 251 -13.72 -4.43 7.09
CA ARG A 251 -14.95 -4.57 6.33
C ARG A 251 -15.58 -3.23 6.06
N ASP A 252 -16.06 -3.07 4.84
CA ASP A 252 -16.84 -1.93 4.37
C ASP A 252 -18.19 -2.39 3.84
N LYS A 253 -19.20 -1.57 4.04
CA LYS A 253 -20.51 -1.73 3.40
C LYS A 253 -21.03 -0.39 2.93
N MET A 254 -21.30 -0.31 1.63
CA MET A 254 -21.86 0.85 0.97
C MET A 254 -23.23 0.49 0.39
N GLY A 255 -24.20 1.39 0.50
CA GLY A 255 -25.51 1.26 -0.10
C GLY A 255 -25.94 2.54 -0.77
N LEU A 256 -26.55 2.41 -1.95
CA LEU A 256 -27.18 3.48 -2.71
C LEU A 256 -28.61 3.07 -3.00
N ASN A 257 -29.57 3.79 -2.42
CA ASN A 257 -30.98 3.54 -2.64
C ASN A 257 -31.62 4.71 -3.37
N ASP A 258 -32.33 4.39 -4.41
CA ASP A 258 -33.09 5.36 -5.17
C ASP A 258 -34.61 5.33 -4.79
N THR A 259 -35.34 6.35 -5.21
CA THR A 259 -36.81 6.45 -5.01
C THR A 259 -37.59 5.61 -6.01
N ILE A 260 -36.94 5.05 -7.04
CA ILE A 260 -37.55 4.25 -8.13
C ILE A 260 -37.51 2.76 -7.82
N GLY A 261 -36.91 2.35 -6.69
CA GLY A 261 -36.83 0.95 -6.25
C GLY A 261 -35.54 0.22 -6.69
N MET A 262 -34.47 0.96 -7.03
CA MET A 262 -33.15 0.39 -7.22
C MET A 262 -32.33 0.51 -5.94
N ASP A 263 -31.79 -0.61 -5.44
CA ASP A 263 -30.87 -0.67 -4.32
C ASP A 263 -29.54 -1.27 -4.79
N VAL A 264 -28.46 -0.51 -4.66
CA VAL A 264 -27.10 -0.98 -4.97
C VAL A 264 -26.34 -1.15 -3.67
N GLY A 265 -25.90 -2.36 -3.41
CA GLY A 265 -25.08 -2.72 -2.25
C GLY A 265 -23.68 -3.11 -2.69
N ILE A 266 -22.65 -2.60 -2.03
CA ILE A 266 -21.25 -3.04 -2.22
C ILE A 266 -20.67 -3.35 -0.85
N CYS A 267 -20.08 -4.53 -0.71
CA CYS A 267 -19.42 -4.98 0.52
C CYS A 267 -18.06 -5.54 0.18
N TRP A 268 -16.99 -4.99 0.75
CA TRP A 268 -15.65 -5.55 0.62
C TRP A 268 -15.00 -5.75 1.97
N GLN A 269 -14.09 -6.70 2.03
CA GLN A 269 -13.44 -7.10 3.27
C GLN A 269 -12.04 -7.65 3.02
N ASN A 270 -11.15 -7.43 3.98
CA ASN A 270 -9.84 -8.08 4.05
C ASN A 270 -9.74 -8.88 5.35
N VAL A 271 -9.00 -9.97 5.28
CA VAL A 271 -8.58 -10.75 6.44
C VAL A 271 -7.12 -11.10 6.30
N VAL A 272 -6.34 -10.90 7.35
CA VAL A 272 -4.95 -11.35 7.44
C VAL A 272 -4.76 -12.02 8.78
N GLY A 273 -4.08 -13.15 8.80
CA GLY A 273 -3.67 -13.83 10.02
C GLY A 273 -2.33 -14.50 9.82
N GLY A 274 -1.44 -14.40 10.81
CA GLY A 274 -0.12 -14.98 10.65
C GLY A 274 0.63 -15.19 11.96
N ILE A 275 1.68 -15.96 11.82
CA ILE A 275 2.69 -16.18 12.83
C ILE A 275 4.06 -15.84 12.24
N LYS A 276 4.84 -15.04 12.96
CA LYS A 276 6.19 -14.65 12.59
C LYS A 276 7.14 -15.02 13.71
N TRP A 277 8.13 -15.79 13.40
CA TRP A 277 9.21 -16.16 14.32
C TRP A 277 10.50 -15.50 13.88
N ASN A 278 11.13 -14.77 14.78
CA ASN A 278 12.43 -14.15 14.63
C ASN A 278 13.41 -14.85 15.56
N HIS A 279 14.53 -15.32 15.03
CA HIS A 279 15.61 -15.93 15.80
C HIS A 279 16.91 -15.15 15.57
N ALA A 280 17.49 -14.65 16.66
CA ALA A 280 18.77 -13.96 16.63
C ALA A 280 19.91 -14.96 16.53
N LEU A 281 20.74 -14.82 15.48
CA LEU A 281 21.96 -15.60 15.26
C LEU A 281 23.19 -14.76 15.60
N PRO A 282 24.34 -15.38 15.91
CA PRO A 282 25.60 -14.66 15.97
C PRO A 282 25.88 -13.99 14.61
N GLY A 283 25.85 -12.65 14.59
CA GLY A 283 26.05 -11.87 13.38
C GLY A 283 24.88 -11.86 12.38
N GLY A 284 23.68 -12.23 12.82
CA GLY A 284 22.56 -12.25 11.90
C GLY A 284 21.20 -12.57 12.53
N LYS A 285 20.22 -12.82 11.68
CA LYS A 285 18.89 -13.26 12.08
C LYS A 285 18.30 -14.26 11.09
N TRP A 286 17.47 -15.14 11.62
CA TRP A 286 16.58 -15.98 10.85
C TRP A 286 15.13 -15.59 11.15
N GLN A 287 14.33 -15.44 10.11
CA GLN A 287 12.93 -15.06 10.19
C GLN A 287 12.08 -16.04 9.39
N THR A 288 11.05 -16.57 10.03
CA THR A 288 10.04 -17.40 9.37
C THR A 288 8.67 -16.79 9.59
N THR A 289 7.90 -16.62 8.50
CA THR A 289 6.52 -16.12 8.54
C THR A 289 5.62 -17.14 7.86
N ALA A 290 4.55 -17.55 8.52
CA ALA A 290 3.45 -18.29 7.92
C ALA A 290 2.17 -17.47 8.06
N SER A 291 1.48 -17.20 6.95
CA SER A 291 0.31 -16.33 6.96
C SER A 291 -0.76 -16.73 5.97
N PHE A 292 -1.98 -16.29 6.25
CA PHE A 292 -3.12 -16.29 5.35
C PHE A 292 -3.54 -14.84 5.11
N SER A 293 -3.81 -14.51 3.85
CA SER A 293 -4.35 -13.20 3.43
C SER A 293 -5.51 -13.41 2.49
N GLY A 294 -6.64 -12.75 2.74
CA GLY A 294 -7.84 -12.90 1.93
C GLY A 294 -8.54 -11.57 1.66
N PHE A 295 -9.13 -11.48 0.49
CA PHE A 295 -9.99 -10.38 0.05
C PHE A 295 -11.29 -10.95 -0.50
N GLY A 296 -12.39 -10.27 -0.22
CA GLY A 296 -13.69 -10.57 -0.78
C GLY A 296 -14.45 -9.30 -1.14
N ASN A 297 -15.12 -9.32 -2.28
CA ASN A 297 -15.97 -8.24 -2.74
C ASN A 297 -17.31 -8.79 -3.22
N ASP A 298 -18.42 -8.21 -2.72
CA ASP A 298 -19.78 -8.54 -3.09
C ASP A 298 -20.49 -7.27 -3.57
N ILE A 299 -21.09 -7.33 -4.77
CA ILE A 299 -21.85 -6.22 -5.35
C ILE A 299 -23.26 -6.74 -5.64
N SER A 300 -24.26 -6.15 -5.02
CA SER A 300 -25.68 -6.43 -5.31
C SER A 300 -26.32 -5.25 -6.02
N VAL A 301 -27.16 -5.55 -6.98
CA VAL A 301 -28.07 -4.60 -7.62
C VAL A 301 -29.45 -5.21 -7.53
N ASP A 302 -30.27 -4.66 -6.65
CA ASP A 302 -31.63 -5.11 -6.40
C ASP A 302 -32.61 -4.14 -7.08
N LEU A 303 -33.47 -4.69 -7.94
CA LEU A 303 -34.58 -4.02 -8.59
C LEU A 303 -35.87 -4.62 -8.03
N THR A 304 -37.02 -3.95 -8.23
CA THR A 304 -38.29 -4.31 -7.61
C THR A 304 -38.65 -5.81 -7.72
N GLU A 305 -38.34 -6.47 -8.83
CA GLU A 305 -38.69 -7.88 -9.08
C GLU A 305 -37.46 -8.75 -9.46
N SER A 306 -36.27 -8.15 -9.44
CA SER A 306 -35.07 -8.85 -9.91
C SER A 306 -33.83 -8.39 -9.18
N SER A 307 -32.83 -9.29 -9.08
CA SER A 307 -31.54 -8.95 -8.49
C SER A 307 -30.38 -9.55 -9.25
N ILE A 308 -29.24 -8.87 -9.17
CA ILE A 308 -27.93 -9.33 -9.66
C ILE A 308 -26.97 -9.26 -8.50
N LEU A 309 -26.33 -10.37 -8.19
CA LEU A 309 -25.23 -10.46 -7.23
C LEU A 309 -23.95 -10.81 -7.98
N THR A 310 -22.90 -10.05 -7.72
CA THR A 310 -21.55 -10.33 -8.22
C THR A 310 -20.64 -10.57 -7.03
N THR A 311 -19.85 -11.63 -7.06
CA THR A 311 -18.90 -11.95 -6.00
C THR A 311 -17.50 -12.17 -6.55
N ASP A 312 -16.50 -11.66 -5.85
CA ASP A 312 -15.08 -11.92 -6.09
C ASP A 312 -14.39 -12.38 -4.82
N ARG A 313 -13.52 -13.38 -4.93
CA ARG A 313 -12.73 -13.90 -3.80
C ARG A 313 -11.30 -14.15 -4.26
N PHE A 314 -10.36 -13.60 -3.51
CA PHE A 314 -8.93 -13.81 -3.75
C PHE A 314 -8.21 -14.00 -2.42
N ALA A 315 -7.37 -15.01 -2.31
CA ALA A 315 -6.62 -15.28 -1.09
C ALA A 315 -5.27 -15.91 -1.37
N SER A 316 -4.35 -15.80 -0.41
CA SER A 316 -3.09 -16.53 -0.40
C SER A 316 -2.78 -17.15 0.96
N VAL A 317 -2.06 -18.25 0.91
CA VAL A 317 -1.32 -18.83 2.04
C VAL A 317 0.15 -18.70 1.72
N ASP A 318 0.90 -18.03 2.59
CA ASP A 318 2.30 -17.71 2.39
C ASP A 318 3.16 -18.36 3.48
N ILE A 319 4.27 -18.99 3.09
CA ILE A 319 5.35 -19.44 3.98
C ILE A 319 6.63 -18.79 3.50
N LYS A 320 7.21 -17.91 4.30
CA LYS A 320 8.38 -17.11 3.94
C LYS A 320 9.50 -17.35 4.95
N ASN A 321 10.67 -17.67 4.45
CA ASN A 321 11.88 -17.86 5.24
C ASN A 321 12.95 -16.88 4.77
N ARG A 322 13.54 -16.14 5.69
CA ARG A 322 14.60 -15.17 5.43
C ARG A 322 15.74 -15.36 6.41
N LEU A 323 16.92 -15.45 5.86
CA LEU A 323 18.18 -15.55 6.60
C LEU A 323 19.07 -14.38 6.21
N SER A 324 19.45 -13.56 7.18
CA SER A 324 20.41 -12.47 7.01
C SER A 324 21.62 -12.75 7.89
N LEU A 325 22.80 -12.84 7.29
CA LEU A 325 24.06 -13.18 7.99
C LEU A 325 25.15 -12.20 7.61
N ARG A 326 25.83 -11.65 8.60
CA ARG A 326 27.09 -10.95 8.42
C ARG A 326 28.20 -12.00 8.34
N VAL A 327 28.63 -12.31 7.11
CA VAL A 327 29.68 -13.30 6.85
C VAL A 327 31.08 -12.70 7.01
N HIS A 328 31.17 -11.38 6.92
CA HIS A 328 32.38 -10.58 7.18
C HIS A 328 31.94 -9.20 7.69
N ASP A 329 32.83 -8.44 8.32
CA ASP A 329 32.50 -7.10 8.87
C ASP A 329 31.89 -6.16 7.83
N GLN A 330 32.24 -6.33 6.57
CA GLN A 330 31.78 -5.52 5.43
C GLN A 330 30.80 -6.27 4.51
N ILE A 331 30.44 -7.53 4.81
CA ILE A 331 29.67 -8.36 3.90
C ILE A 331 28.44 -8.94 4.60
N MET A 332 27.25 -8.59 4.12
CA MET A 332 25.98 -9.22 4.48
C MET A 332 25.52 -10.15 3.37
N LEU A 333 25.12 -11.35 3.74
CA LEU A 333 24.44 -12.32 2.88
C LEU A 333 22.98 -12.41 3.32
N ASN A 334 22.06 -12.20 2.39
CA ASN A 334 20.64 -12.43 2.59
C ASN A 334 20.19 -13.57 1.68
N VAL A 335 19.44 -14.51 2.24
CA VAL A 335 18.84 -15.62 1.50
C VAL A 335 17.37 -15.71 1.89
N ALA A 336 16.50 -15.86 0.90
CA ALA A 336 15.08 -16.09 1.15
C ALA A 336 14.54 -17.28 0.35
N ALA A 337 13.57 -17.97 0.94
CA ALA A 337 12.84 -19.05 0.30
C ALA A 337 11.36 -18.92 0.66
N ASP A 338 10.53 -18.67 -0.34
CA ASP A 338 9.12 -18.37 -0.15
C ASP A 338 8.26 -19.37 -0.96
N TYR A 339 7.13 -19.75 -0.36
CA TYR A 339 6.07 -20.51 -1.01
C TYR A 339 4.75 -19.76 -0.83
N THR A 340 4.03 -19.57 -1.93
CA THR A 340 2.70 -18.96 -1.93
C THR A 340 1.71 -19.85 -2.66
N HIS A 341 0.58 -20.15 -2.01
CA HIS A 341 -0.55 -20.83 -2.63
C HIS A 341 -1.71 -19.83 -2.77
N TYR A 342 -2.15 -19.60 -4.01
CA TYR A 342 -3.24 -18.69 -4.34
C TYR A 342 -4.56 -19.44 -4.48
N PHE A 343 -5.63 -18.82 -3.98
CA PHE A 343 -7.03 -19.16 -4.17
C PHE A 343 -7.71 -18.01 -4.90
N SER A 344 -8.21 -18.22 -6.09
CA SER A 344 -8.92 -17.18 -6.85
C SER A 344 -10.27 -17.70 -7.33
N HIS A 345 -11.31 -16.91 -7.13
CA HIS A 345 -12.66 -17.16 -7.63
C HIS A 345 -13.20 -15.85 -8.21
N PRO A 346 -12.65 -15.44 -9.37
CA PRO A 346 -12.91 -14.14 -9.92
C PRO A 346 -14.33 -14.04 -10.45
N LEU A 347 -14.99 -12.95 -10.15
CA LEU A 347 -16.19 -12.43 -10.76
C LEU A 347 -17.27 -13.49 -11.08
N GLN A 348 -17.94 -13.97 -10.04
CA GLN A 348 -19.10 -14.85 -10.19
C GLN A 348 -20.39 -14.04 -10.20
N PHE A 349 -21.37 -14.49 -10.98
CA PHE A 349 -22.68 -13.87 -11.07
C PHE A 349 -23.79 -14.81 -10.59
N ALA A 350 -24.72 -14.25 -9.84
CA ALA A 350 -26.01 -14.87 -9.53
C ALA A 350 -27.13 -13.89 -9.86
N THR A 351 -28.22 -14.37 -10.44
CA THR A 351 -29.39 -13.53 -10.76
C THR A 351 -30.68 -14.18 -10.23
N GLN A 352 -31.61 -13.34 -9.85
CA GLN A 352 -32.98 -13.73 -9.49
C GLN A 352 -33.96 -12.84 -10.26
N GLY A 353 -35.05 -13.41 -10.78
CA GLY A 353 -36.09 -12.67 -11.50
C GLY A 353 -35.68 -12.19 -12.92
N ILE A 354 -34.46 -12.46 -13.35
CA ILE A 354 -33.94 -12.10 -14.67
C ILE A 354 -33.61 -13.37 -15.46
N ASN A 355 -34.21 -13.52 -16.61
CA ASN A 355 -33.92 -14.66 -17.50
C ASN A 355 -32.71 -14.35 -18.42
N ILE A 356 -31.52 -14.36 -17.82
CA ILE A 356 -30.24 -14.19 -18.53
C ILE A 356 -29.49 -15.52 -18.45
N LYS A 357 -28.93 -15.96 -19.57
CA LYS A 357 -28.01 -17.10 -19.57
C LYS A 357 -26.69 -16.68 -18.95
N LEU A 358 -26.53 -16.99 -17.66
CA LEU A 358 -25.26 -16.79 -16.96
C LEU A 358 -24.20 -17.78 -17.45
N PRO A 359 -22.91 -17.42 -17.39
CA PRO A 359 -21.83 -18.37 -17.54
C PRO A 359 -21.91 -19.45 -16.44
N GLU A 360 -21.42 -20.62 -16.74
CA GLU A 360 -21.24 -21.66 -15.71
C GLU A 360 -20.32 -21.12 -14.61
N ALA A 361 -20.74 -21.28 -13.35
CA ALA A 361 -19.93 -20.90 -12.20
C ALA A 361 -18.59 -21.63 -12.27
N LYS A 362 -17.50 -20.88 -12.37
CA LYS A 362 -16.15 -21.47 -12.36
C LYS A 362 -15.84 -21.98 -10.94
N SER A 363 -15.13 -23.09 -10.86
CA SER A 363 -14.56 -23.55 -9.59
C SER A 363 -13.43 -22.63 -9.14
N TYR A 364 -13.09 -22.70 -7.85
CA TYR A 364 -11.89 -22.03 -7.33
C TYR A 364 -10.65 -22.44 -8.14
N VAL A 365 -9.87 -21.43 -8.51
CA VAL A 365 -8.59 -21.61 -9.18
C VAL A 365 -7.50 -21.66 -8.12
N HIS A 366 -6.70 -22.73 -8.15
CA HIS A 366 -5.56 -22.94 -7.24
C HIS A 366 -4.27 -22.78 -8.01
N ARG A 367 -3.31 -22.04 -7.47
CA ARG A 367 -2.01 -21.79 -8.10
C ARG A 367 -0.90 -21.82 -7.07
N ASP A 368 0.23 -22.35 -7.46
CA ASP A 368 1.40 -22.49 -6.61
C ASP A 368 2.55 -21.66 -7.16
N GLU A 369 3.23 -20.98 -6.26
CA GLU A 369 4.41 -20.18 -6.52
C GLU A 369 5.49 -20.55 -5.51
N VAL A 370 6.70 -20.80 -6.01
CA VAL A 370 7.91 -20.99 -5.21
C VAL A 370 8.94 -19.99 -5.66
N SER A 371 9.61 -19.34 -4.72
CA SER A 371 10.72 -18.46 -5.04
C SER A 371 11.91 -18.66 -4.11
N LEU A 372 13.09 -18.44 -4.66
CA LEU A 372 14.37 -18.44 -3.97
C LEU A 372 15.13 -17.16 -4.33
N SER A 373 15.67 -16.50 -3.35
CA SER A 373 16.52 -15.34 -3.61
C SER A 373 17.79 -15.38 -2.75
N ALA A 374 18.85 -14.82 -3.30
CA ALA A 374 20.08 -14.56 -2.59
C ALA A 374 20.65 -13.22 -3.02
N ASP A 375 21.12 -12.41 -2.08
CA ASP A 375 21.83 -11.19 -2.35
C ASP A 375 23.01 -10.99 -1.40
N ILE A 376 24.02 -10.32 -1.90
CA ILE A 376 25.23 -9.93 -1.17
C ILE A 376 25.30 -8.41 -1.16
N GLN A 377 25.41 -7.85 0.02
CA GLN A 377 25.72 -6.45 0.26
C GLN A 377 27.16 -6.36 0.72
N HIS A 378 27.97 -5.55 0.03
CA HIS A 378 29.39 -5.41 0.33
C HIS A 378 29.81 -3.93 0.35
N GLU A 379 30.29 -3.48 1.49
CA GLU A 379 30.97 -2.20 1.65
C GLU A 379 32.47 -2.38 1.30
N VAL A 380 32.80 -2.15 0.03
CA VAL A 380 34.19 -2.37 -0.49
C VAL A 380 35.15 -1.36 0.11
N THR A 381 34.71 -0.12 0.19
CA THR A 381 35.48 1.02 0.73
C THR A 381 34.51 2.00 1.39
N SER A 382 35.04 2.99 2.09
CA SER A 382 34.22 4.06 2.69
C SER A 382 33.45 4.92 1.66
N TRP A 383 33.83 4.88 0.40
CA TRP A 383 33.23 5.66 -0.67
C TRP A 383 32.43 4.82 -1.67
N PHE A 384 32.48 3.46 -1.58
CA PHE A 384 31.82 2.57 -2.52
C PHE A 384 31.28 1.31 -1.86
N ALA A 385 30.00 1.03 -2.10
CA ALA A 385 29.33 -0.22 -1.74
C ALA A 385 28.52 -0.75 -2.93
N TYR A 386 28.27 -2.04 -2.95
CA TYR A 386 27.37 -2.63 -3.93
C TYR A 386 26.44 -3.67 -3.31
N ASN A 387 25.33 -3.87 -3.98
CA ASN A 387 24.34 -4.86 -3.68
C ASN A 387 24.07 -5.66 -4.96
N VAL A 388 24.30 -6.96 -4.94
CA VAL A 388 24.05 -7.84 -6.08
C VAL A 388 23.23 -9.03 -5.61
N GLY A 389 22.13 -9.27 -6.27
CA GLY A 389 21.24 -10.35 -5.95
C GLY A 389 20.59 -11.00 -7.16
N VAL A 390 20.05 -12.16 -6.94
CA VAL A 390 19.25 -12.91 -7.90
C VAL A 390 18.01 -13.43 -7.19
N HIS A 391 16.88 -13.33 -7.87
CA HIS A 391 15.63 -13.91 -7.45
C HIS A 391 15.15 -14.87 -8.53
N GLY A 392 14.96 -16.13 -8.17
CA GLY A 392 14.41 -17.15 -9.05
C GLY A 392 13.00 -17.50 -8.60
N SER A 393 12.06 -17.60 -9.52
CA SER A 393 10.69 -17.99 -9.23
C SER A 393 10.17 -19.03 -10.19
N ALA A 394 9.30 -19.92 -9.71
CA ALA A 394 8.56 -20.90 -10.48
C ALA A 394 7.08 -20.84 -10.05
N TYR A 395 6.21 -20.68 -11.02
CA TYR A 395 4.77 -20.56 -10.84
C TYR A 395 4.06 -21.57 -11.72
N HIS A 396 3.11 -22.31 -11.15
CA HIS A 396 2.32 -23.31 -11.83
C HIS A 396 0.86 -22.87 -11.98
N SER A 397 0.39 -22.84 -13.23
CA SER A 397 -1.03 -22.69 -13.57
C SER A 397 -1.49 -23.84 -14.49
N ASN A 398 -2.00 -23.54 -15.67
CA ASN A 398 -2.21 -24.53 -16.73
C ASN A 398 -0.90 -24.93 -17.45
N LYS A 399 0.15 -24.14 -17.25
CA LYS A 399 1.54 -24.43 -17.64
C LYS A 399 2.49 -23.87 -16.58
N TRP A 400 3.76 -24.24 -16.66
CA TRP A 400 4.81 -23.66 -15.85
C TRP A 400 5.27 -22.33 -16.42
N PHE A 401 5.37 -21.34 -15.53
CA PHE A 401 6.06 -20.09 -15.75
C PHE A 401 7.21 -19.98 -14.76
N GLY A 402 8.24 -19.28 -15.11
CA GLY A 402 9.36 -19.06 -14.21
C GLY A 402 10.28 -17.98 -14.77
N GLY A 403 11.17 -17.52 -13.94
CA GLY A 403 12.12 -16.50 -14.29
C GLY A 403 13.30 -16.47 -13.34
N ILE A 404 14.36 -15.84 -13.80
CA ILE A 404 15.52 -15.43 -13.02
C ILE A 404 15.58 -13.91 -13.13
N ASP A 405 15.42 -13.24 -12.01
CA ASP A 405 15.33 -11.78 -11.91
C ASP A 405 16.61 -11.24 -11.24
N PRO A 406 17.63 -10.84 -12.00
CA PRO A 406 18.84 -10.22 -11.44
C PRO A 406 18.54 -8.83 -10.92
N ARG A 407 19.23 -8.45 -9.84
CA ARG A 407 19.12 -7.14 -9.18
C ARG A 407 20.50 -6.64 -8.78
N VAL A 408 20.77 -5.39 -9.07
CA VAL A 408 22.09 -4.76 -8.79
C VAL A 408 21.86 -3.34 -8.31
N SER A 409 22.51 -2.96 -7.23
CA SER A 409 22.60 -1.57 -6.79
C SER A 409 24.07 -1.21 -6.51
N LEU A 410 24.48 -0.07 -7.01
CA LEU A 410 25.81 0.49 -6.79
C LEU A 410 25.64 1.80 -6.00
N HIS A 411 26.39 1.95 -4.92
CA HIS A 411 26.36 3.12 -4.04
C HIS A 411 27.72 3.79 -4.03
N PHE A 412 27.72 5.10 -4.25
CA PHE A 412 28.90 5.95 -4.22
C PHE A 412 28.70 7.04 -3.16
N TYR A 413 29.59 7.10 -2.19
CA TYR A 413 29.59 8.06 -1.09
C TYR A 413 30.71 9.10 -1.31
N PRO A 414 30.48 10.16 -2.12
CA PRO A 414 31.52 11.16 -2.41
C PRO A 414 31.90 11.99 -1.18
N ALA A 415 31.02 12.04 -0.19
CA ALA A 415 31.26 12.59 1.13
C ALA A 415 30.36 11.87 2.15
N GLU A 416 30.66 12.03 3.44
CA GLU A 416 29.94 11.32 4.53
C GLU A 416 28.42 11.48 4.52
N ASN A 417 27.90 12.58 3.95
CA ASN A 417 26.47 12.91 3.97
C ASN A 417 25.83 12.82 2.58
N HIS A 418 26.50 12.20 1.60
CA HIS A 418 26.05 12.12 0.22
C HIS A 418 26.06 10.67 -0.25
N ASP A 419 24.97 10.23 -0.85
CA ASP A 419 24.84 8.93 -1.51
C ASP A 419 24.33 9.14 -2.94
N ILE A 420 25.07 8.64 -3.91
CA ILE A 420 24.66 8.51 -5.31
C ILE A 420 24.51 7.02 -5.58
N SER A 421 23.30 6.58 -5.91
CA SER A 421 23.06 5.16 -6.20
C SER A 421 22.45 4.94 -7.57
N VAL A 422 22.91 3.86 -8.22
CA VAL A 422 22.36 3.36 -9.48
C VAL A 422 21.80 1.98 -9.23
N HIS A 423 20.55 1.80 -9.59
CA HIS A 423 19.86 0.53 -9.44
C HIS A 423 19.36 -0.02 -10.78
N TYR A 424 19.47 -1.33 -10.97
CA TYR A 424 18.80 -2.11 -12.00
C TYR A 424 18.20 -3.35 -11.37
N GLY A 425 16.96 -3.67 -11.73
CA GLY A 425 16.29 -4.89 -11.27
C GLY A 425 15.25 -5.40 -12.25
N MET A 426 15.12 -6.72 -12.29
CA MET A 426 14.00 -7.41 -12.91
C MET A 426 13.03 -7.88 -11.82
N TYR A 427 11.74 -7.86 -12.14
CA TYR A 427 10.67 -8.22 -11.23
C TYR A 427 9.58 -8.97 -11.98
N SER A 428 8.97 -9.96 -11.33
CA SER A 428 7.86 -10.75 -11.85
C SER A 428 6.66 -10.67 -10.91
N GLN A 429 5.43 -10.81 -11.43
CA GLN A 429 4.18 -10.83 -10.66
C GLN A 429 3.20 -11.81 -11.28
N TYR A 430 2.53 -12.64 -10.46
CA TYR A 430 1.76 -13.80 -10.89
C TYR A 430 0.24 -13.64 -10.77
N PHE A 431 -0.24 -12.44 -10.56
CA PHE A 431 -1.66 -12.12 -10.65
C PHE A 431 -1.88 -10.71 -11.19
N HIS A 432 -3.09 -10.46 -11.67
CA HIS A 432 -3.54 -9.17 -12.19
C HIS A 432 -4.77 -8.69 -11.43
N LYS A 433 -5.05 -7.40 -11.49
CA LYS A 433 -6.29 -6.80 -11.04
C LYS A 433 -6.97 -6.13 -12.22
N ALA A 434 -8.25 -6.37 -12.37
CA ALA A 434 -9.08 -5.73 -13.37
C ALA A 434 -10.31 -5.09 -12.72
N GLY A 435 -10.83 -4.02 -13.29
CA GLY A 435 -12.00 -3.31 -12.79
C GLY A 435 -13.16 -3.37 -13.76
N LEU A 436 -14.39 -3.47 -13.23
CA LEU A 436 -15.61 -3.49 -14.04
C LEU A 436 -16.09 -2.10 -14.42
N THR A 437 -15.69 -1.07 -13.68
CA THR A 437 -16.15 0.31 -13.91
C THR A 437 -15.00 1.29 -13.82
N GLY A 438 -14.95 2.24 -14.73
CA GLY A 438 -14.05 3.40 -14.63
C GLY A 438 -14.49 4.46 -13.63
N GLY A 439 -15.58 4.24 -12.89
CA GLY A 439 -16.27 5.26 -12.07
C GLY A 439 -15.76 5.38 -10.63
N GLY A 440 -14.67 4.69 -10.25
CA GLY A 440 -14.11 4.78 -8.90
C GLY A 440 -14.81 3.94 -7.83
N LEU A 441 -15.82 3.16 -8.19
CA LEU A 441 -16.43 2.19 -7.29
C LEU A 441 -15.50 0.98 -7.08
N PRO A 442 -15.48 0.35 -5.89
CA PRO A 442 -14.66 -0.83 -5.62
C PRO A 442 -15.24 -2.07 -6.32
N THR A 443 -15.13 -2.08 -7.64
CA THR A 443 -15.60 -3.18 -8.51
C THR A 443 -14.45 -4.01 -9.06
N ASP A 444 -13.27 -3.84 -8.49
CA ASP A 444 -12.06 -4.54 -8.91
C ASP A 444 -12.13 -6.02 -8.48
N PHE A 445 -11.55 -6.88 -9.30
CA PHE A 445 -11.40 -8.32 -9.03
C PHE A 445 -9.99 -8.78 -9.41
N PHE A 446 -9.54 -9.88 -8.78
CA PHE A 446 -8.20 -10.41 -8.98
C PHE A 446 -8.25 -11.70 -9.78
N ILE A 447 -7.33 -11.83 -10.74
CA ILE A 447 -7.14 -13.03 -11.55
C ILE A 447 -5.70 -13.54 -11.42
N CYS A 448 -5.53 -14.83 -11.25
CA CYS A 448 -4.22 -15.46 -11.31
C CYS A 448 -3.72 -15.49 -12.76
N ALA A 449 -2.43 -15.28 -12.96
CA ALA A 449 -1.80 -15.41 -14.27
C ALA A 449 -1.95 -16.82 -14.84
N ASP A 450 -2.10 -16.91 -16.16
CA ASP A 450 -2.20 -18.18 -16.88
C ASP A 450 -1.68 -18.05 -18.32
N SER A 451 -2.07 -18.96 -19.21
CA SER A 451 -1.65 -18.88 -20.63
C SER A 451 -2.35 -17.77 -21.41
N THR A 452 -3.50 -17.29 -20.94
CA THR A 452 -4.25 -16.20 -21.58
C THR A 452 -3.69 -14.84 -21.14
N PHE A 453 -3.46 -14.68 -19.83
CA PHE A 453 -2.86 -13.52 -19.22
C PHE A 453 -1.57 -13.93 -18.52
N ALA A 454 -0.45 -13.81 -19.26
CA ALA A 454 0.86 -14.20 -18.76
C ALA A 454 1.27 -13.37 -17.54
N PRO A 455 2.18 -13.88 -16.67
CA PRO A 455 2.71 -13.09 -15.55
C PRO A 455 3.27 -11.76 -16.00
N GLU A 456 3.02 -10.73 -15.21
CA GLU A 456 3.65 -9.42 -15.43
C GLU A 456 5.14 -9.48 -15.15
N ARG A 457 5.91 -8.72 -15.93
CA ARG A 457 7.35 -8.53 -15.74
C ARG A 457 7.71 -7.08 -15.85
N ALA A 458 8.72 -6.68 -15.09
CA ALA A 458 9.26 -5.32 -15.17
C ALA A 458 10.78 -5.33 -15.22
N HIS A 459 11.34 -4.43 -16.05
CA HIS A 459 12.72 -3.97 -15.93
C HIS A 459 12.69 -2.57 -15.32
N SER A 460 13.41 -2.37 -14.24
CA SER A 460 13.48 -1.09 -13.53
C SER A 460 14.90 -0.59 -13.47
N VAL A 461 15.10 0.67 -13.84
CA VAL A 461 16.38 1.38 -13.68
C VAL A 461 16.10 2.65 -12.90
N SER A 462 16.95 2.97 -11.92
CA SER A 462 16.92 4.28 -11.27
C SER A 462 18.32 4.81 -10.97
N LEU A 463 18.41 6.14 -10.99
CA LEU A 463 19.57 6.90 -10.51
C LEU A 463 19.07 7.80 -9.39
N ARG A 464 19.64 7.67 -8.20
CA ARG A 464 19.24 8.39 -7.00
C ARG A 464 20.41 9.18 -6.42
N TYR A 465 20.12 10.38 -5.95
CA TYR A 465 20.99 11.18 -5.13
C TYR A 465 20.30 11.53 -3.83
N THR A 466 20.94 11.22 -2.72
CA THR A 466 20.46 11.56 -1.37
C THR A 466 21.56 12.32 -0.64
N ALA A 467 21.20 13.41 0.01
CA ALA A 467 22.13 14.19 0.81
C ALA A 467 21.50 14.73 2.08
N THR A 468 22.27 14.81 3.17
CA THR A 468 21.88 15.46 4.39
C THR A 468 22.78 16.68 4.68
N TYR A 469 22.18 17.75 5.17
CA TYR A 469 22.83 19.04 5.43
C TYR A 469 22.50 19.55 6.83
N LEU A 470 23.36 20.42 7.35
CA LEU A 470 23.15 21.12 8.62
C LEU A 470 22.91 20.17 9.79
N ASN A 471 23.76 19.17 9.98
CA ASN A 471 23.66 18.14 11.03
C ASN A 471 22.30 17.43 10.99
N ASP A 472 21.94 16.89 9.80
CA ASP A 472 20.69 16.18 9.49
C ASP A 472 19.42 17.02 9.66
N MET A 473 19.55 18.35 9.73
CA MET A 473 18.36 19.22 9.79
C MET A 473 17.62 19.25 8.46
N LEU A 474 18.34 19.18 7.33
CA LEU A 474 17.76 19.14 5.99
C LEU A 474 18.20 17.85 5.28
N SER A 475 17.27 17.21 4.59
CA SER A 475 17.56 16.09 3.68
C SER A 475 16.98 16.36 2.30
N LEU A 476 17.80 16.10 1.28
CA LEU A 476 17.44 16.20 -0.13
C LEU A 476 17.45 14.80 -0.73
N HIS A 477 16.43 14.48 -1.47
CA HIS A 477 16.30 13.26 -2.26
C HIS A 477 15.92 13.62 -3.69
N VAL A 478 16.66 13.12 -4.66
CA VAL A 478 16.40 13.28 -6.09
C VAL A 478 16.54 11.92 -6.75
N GLU A 479 15.54 11.48 -7.50
CA GLU A 479 15.55 10.19 -8.18
C GLU A 479 15.03 10.34 -9.61
N GLY A 480 15.78 9.85 -10.59
CA GLY A 480 15.29 9.57 -11.93
C GLY A 480 15.01 8.08 -12.09
N TYR A 481 13.89 7.72 -12.69
CA TYR A 481 13.51 6.31 -12.85
C TYR A 481 12.96 6.01 -14.25
N PHE A 482 13.13 4.75 -14.66
CA PHE A 482 12.52 4.17 -15.86
C PHE A 482 12.12 2.73 -15.57
N LYS A 483 10.85 2.39 -15.86
CA LYS A 483 10.32 1.02 -15.76
C LYS A 483 9.67 0.62 -17.09
N GLN A 484 10.11 -0.51 -17.65
CA GLN A 484 9.45 -1.17 -18.76
C GLN A 484 8.60 -2.32 -18.20
N LEU A 485 7.30 -2.29 -18.45
CA LEU A 485 6.33 -3.29 -18.00
C LEU A 485 5.91 -4.16 -19.19
N TYR A 486 5.72 -5.45 -18.94
CA TYR A 486 5.25 -6.43 -19.91
C TYR A 486 4.04 -7.19 -19.36
N SER A 487 3.13 -7.57 -20.22
CA SER A 487 1.92 -8.34 -19.88
C SER A 487 1.01 -7.62 -18.88
N VAL A 488 0.93 -6.31 -18.94
CA VAL A 488 -0.03 -5.53 -18.15
C VAL A 488 -1.43 -5.84 -18.66
N VAL A 489 -2.40 -6.02 -17.76
CA VAL A 489 -3.78 -6.35 -18.11
C VAL A 489 -4.69 -5.14 -17.80
N GLU A 490 -5.48 -4.74 -18.78
CA GLU A 490 -6.50 -3.71 -18.62
C GLU A 490 -7.87 -4.18 -19.14
N SER A 491 -8.96 -3.62 -18.59
CA SER A 491 -10.33 -3.91 -19.02
C SER A 491 -10.80 -2.91 -20.05
N PHE A 492 -11.41 -3.41 -21.13
CA PHE A 492 -12.07 -2.60 -22.16
C PHE A 492 -13.58 -2.83 -22.13
N GLY A 493 -14.32 -1.88 -21.62
CA GLY A 493 -15.78 -1.96 -21.55
C GLY A 493 -16.33 -1.68 -20.16
N ASN A 494 -17.64 -1.87 -20.03
CA ASN A 494 -18.32 -1.74 -18.74
C ASN A 494 -19.18 -2.98 -18.45
N ILE A 495 -19.53 -3.15 -17.18
CA ILE A 495 -20.31 -4.30 -16.67
C ILE A 495 -21.62 -4.52 -17.44
N PHE A 496 -22.28 -3.48 -17.97
CA PHE A 496 -23.55 -3.60 -18.68
C PHE A 496 -23.41 -4.25 -20.06
N GLN A 497 -22.24 -4.17 -20.69
CA GLN A 497 -21.96 -4.88 -21.94
C GLN A 497 -21.79 -6.38 -21.69
N LEU A 498 -21.40 -6.76 -20.48
CA LEU A 498 -21.16 -8.11 -20.04
C LEU A 498 -22.47 -8.91 -19.89
N ILE A 499 -23.54 -8.25 -19.47
CA ILE A 499 -24.83 -8.87 -19.18
C ILE A 499 -25.51 -9.40 -20.47
N ASN A 500 -25.17 -8.87 -21.63
CA ASN A 500 -25.89 -9.13 -22.88
C ASN A 500 -25.38 -10.30 -23.74
N LYS A 501 -24.21 -10.94 -23.46
CA LYS A 501 -23.56 -11.88 -24.38
C LYS A 501 -23.08 -13.21 -23.78
N GLY A 502 -23.64 -13.68 -22.65
CA GLY A 502 -23.12 -14.91 -22.05
C GLY A 502 -21.65 -14.74 -21.63
N PHE A 503 -21.47 -14.02 -20.60
CA PHE A 503 -20.28 -13.36 -20.09
C PHE A 503 -19.07 -14.26 -19.84
N ARG A 504 -17.96 -13.92 -20.46
CA ARG A 504 -16.62 -14.32 -20.04
C ARG A 504 -15.80 -13.06 -19.79
N TYR A 505 -15.28 -12.86 -18.58
CA TYR A 505 -14.48 -11.67 -18.26
C TYR A 505 -13.21 -11.60 -19.13
N GLU A 506 -12.69 -12.75 -19.58
CA GLU A 506 -11.53 -12.82 -20.44
C GLU A 506 -11.74 -12.09 -21.80
N ASP A 507 -12.97 -12.03 -22.28
CA ASP A 507 -13.31 -11.35 -23.55
C ASP A 507 -13.27 -9.81 -23.44
N TYR A 508 -13.13 -9.28 -22.21
CA TYR A 508 -13.08 -7.85 -21.91
C TYR A 508 -11.74 -7.40 -21.33
N LEU A 509 -10.80 -8.31 -21.21
CA LEU A 509 -9.47 -8.03 -20.76
C LEU A 509 -8.50 -8.11 -21.93
N MET A 510 -7.54 -7.21 -21.95
CA MET A 510 -6.45 -7.21 -22.93
C MET A 510 -5.12 -7.14 -22.22
N SER A 511 -4.13 -7.86 -22.76
CA SER A 511 -2.76 -7.81 -22.32
C SER A 511 -1.93 -6.92 -23.23
N GLY A 512 -1.10 -6.07 -22.65
CA GLY A 512 -0.23 -5.14 -23.35
C GLY A 512 1.02 -4.81 -22.54
N ASP A 513 1.75 -3.80 -22.98
CA ASP A 513 2.97 -3.34 -22.35
C ASP A 513 2.80 -1.94 -21.75
N GLY A 514 3.69 -1.58 -20.82
CA GLY A 514 3.72 -0.27 -20.21
C GLY A 514 5.12 0.31 -20.10
N ARG A 515 5.21 1.64 -20.07
CA ARG A 515 6.45 2.38 -19.75
C ARG A 515 6.14 3.45 -18.74
N ASN A 516 6.86 3.42 -17.64
CA ASN A 516 6.77 4.45 -16.61
C ASN A 516 8.15 5.09 -16.45
N TYR A 517 8.22 6.42 -16.48
CA TYR A 517 9.47 7.14 -16.29
C TYR A 517 9.23 8.52 -15.72
N GLY A 518 10.23 9.06 -15.03
CA GLY A 518 10.07 10.35 -14.40
C GLY A 518 11.22 10.75 -13.49
N VAL A 519 10.99 11.87 -12.80
CA VAL A 519 11.92 12.43 -11.79
C VAL A 519 11.15 12.78 -10.54
N ASN A 520 11.69 12.38 -9.41
CA ASN A 520 11.17 12.64 -8.07
C ASN A 520 12.15 13.53 -7.31
N VAL A 521 11.64 14.55 -6.63
CA VAL A 521 12.46 15.45 -5.78
C VAL A 521 11.76 15.63 -4.45
N MET A 522 12.48 15.46 -3.34
CA MET A 522 11.97 15.76 -2.02
C MET A 522 13.03 16.50 -1.20
N LEU A 523 12.63 17.66 -0.67
CA LEU A 523 13.39 18.40 0.32
C LEU A 523 12.65 18.35 1.64
N ARG A 524 13.32 17.90 2.70
CA ARG A 524 12.72 17.72 4.00
C ARG A 524 13.52 18.44 5.09
N LYS A 525 12.78 19.06 6.01
CA LYS A 525 13.29 19.62 7.27
C LYS A 525 12.91 18.69 8.42
N ASN A 526 13.92 18.05 9.01
CA ASN A 526 13.75 16.96 9.98
C ASN A 526 13.67 17.45 11.44
N LYS A 527 14.28 18.58 11.78
CA LYS A 527 14.49 19.03 13.17
C LYS A 527 14.03 20.47 13.38
N GLY A 528 13.68 20.78 14.64
CA GLY A 528 13.31 22.14 15.07
C GLY A 528 11.81 22.30 15.37
N ALA A 529 11.41 23.51 15.74
CA ALA A 529 10.01 23.82 16.07
C ALA A 529 9.06 23.70 14.86
N VAL A 530 9.59 23.86 13.65
CA VAL A 530 8.87 23.66 12.40
C VAL A 530 9.58 22.56 11.62
N THR A 531 8.85 21.52 11.25
CA THR A 531 9.30 20.39 10.42
C THR A 531 8.36 20.23 9.22
N GLY A 532 8.76 19.47 8.23
CA GLY A 532 7.93 19.21 7.06
C GLY A 532 8.74 18.87 5.83
N HIS A 533 8.07 18.75 4.69
CA HIS A 533 8.72 18.47 3.43
C HIS A 533 7.97 19.09 2.24
N VAL A 534 8.72 19.29 1.16
CA VAL A 534 8.20 19.53 -0.18
C VAL A 534 8.59 18.35 -1.03
N SER A 535 7.62 17.69 -1.64
CA SER A 535 7.85 16.64 -2.63
C SER A 535 7.27 17.05 -3.98
N TYR A 536 8.00 16.74 -5.04
CA TYR A 536 7.57 16.96 -6.41
C TYR A 536 7.90 15.74 -7.26
N SER A 537 6.90 15.26 -7.98
CA SER A 537 7.02 14.16 -8.91
C SER A 537 6.63 14.63 -10.31
N LEU A 538 7.51 14.42 -11.27
CA LEU A 538 7.24 14.58 -12.69
C LEU A 538 7.30 13.19 -13.32
N GLY A 539 6.17 12.66 -13.81
CA GLY A 539 6.12 11.28 -14.27
C GLY A 539 5.23 11.07 -15.49
N TRP A 540 5.51 10.01 -16.20
CA TRP A 540 4.73 9.50 -17.32
C TRP A 540 4.46 8.02 -17.11
N ALA A 541 3.19 7.63 -17.19
CA ALA A 541 2.74 6.25 -17.23
C ALA A 541 2.06 6.00 -18.57
N VAL A 542 2.75 5.30 -19.46
CA VAL A 542 2.28 5.06 -20.85
C VAL A 542 1.94 3.60 -21.01
N ARG A 543 0.87 3.31 -21.73
CA ARG A 543 0.41 1.97 -22.08
C ARG A 543 0.46 1.77 -23.57
N LYS A 544 0.83 0.56 -23.99
CA LYS A 544 0.82 0.11 -25.39
C LYS A 544 0.07 -1.22 -25.48
N PHE A 545 -1.08 -1.21 -26.13
CA PHE A 545 -1.89 -2.42 -26.31
C PHE A 545 -2.01 -2.75 -27.81
N PRO A 546 -2.12 -4.05 -28.16
CA PRO A 546 -2.31 -4.47 -29.54
C PRO A 546 -3.61 -3.90 -30.08
N ALA A 547 -3.61 -3.60 -31.36
CA ALA A 547 -4.78 -3.11 -32.05
C ALA A 547 -5.90 -4.17 -32.10
N LEU A 548 -7.14 -3.75 -31.89
CA LEU A 548 -8.30 -4.48 -32.35
C LEU A 548 -8.25 -4.50 -33.89
N GLU A 549 -8.45 -5.66 -34.51
CA GLU A 549 -8.34 -5.97 -35.94
C GLU A 549 -8.21 -4.77 -36.90
N GLY A 550 -7.01 -4.57 -37.47
CA GLY A 550 -6.78 -3.61 -38.56
C GLY A 550 -6.37 -2.19 -38.19
N ILE A 551 -6.18 -1.88 -36.89
CA ILE A 551 -5.76 -0.58 -36.38
C ILE A 551 -4.34 -0.71 -35.80
N GLN A 552 -3.49 0.35 -35.93
CA GLN A 552 -2.15 0.39 -35.37
C GLN A 552 -2.20 0.25 -33.83
N ASP A 553 -1.12 -0.26 -33.22
CA ASP A 553 -0.96 -0.35 -31.76
C ASP A 553 -1.40 0.95 -31.08
N TYR A 554 -2.26 0.81 -30.07
CA TYR A 554 -2.69 1.95 -29.26
C TYR A 554 -1.64 2.30 -28.24
N ILE A 555 -1.15 3.55 -28.29
CA ILE A 555 -0.29 4.13 -27.26
C ILE A 555 -1.06 5.25 -26.57
N TYR A 556 -1.25 5.15 -25.26
CA TYR A 556 -2.02 6.11 -24.49
C TYR A 556 -1.53 6.27 -23.05
N ALA A 557 -1.94 7.33 -22.37
CA ALA A 557 -1.64 7.55 -20.98
C ALA A 557 -2.46 6.60 -20.08
N ALA A 558 -1.84 5.95 -19.12
CA ALA A 558 -2.57 5.14 -18.14
C ALA A 558 -3.62 5.98 -17.41
N SER A 559 -4.73 5.38 -16.99
CA SER A 559 -5.84 6.11 -16.34
C SER A 559 -5.44 6.84 -15.04
N HIS A 560 -4.32 6.45 -14.45
CA HIS A 560 -3.73 7.05 -13.25
C HIS A 560 -2.50 7.94 -13.56
N ASP A 561 -2.21 8.26 -14.83
CA ASP A 561 -1.10 9.13 -15.21
C ASP A 561 -1.31 10.53 -14.62
N ARG A 562 -0.52 10.88 -13.62
CA ARG A 562 -0.40 12.24 -13.09
C ARG A 562 0.96 12.80 -13.45
N ARG A 563 0.96 13.69 -14.43
CA ARG A 563 2.19 14.27 -14.98
C ARG A 563 2.97 15.06 -13.93
N HIS A 564 2.28 15.89 -13.16
CA HIS A 564 2.86 16.71 -12.12
C HIS A 564 2.11 16.43 -10.81
N ASP A 565 2.85 16.21 -9.73
CA ASP A 565 2.32 16.05 -8.39
C ASP A 565 3.26 16.75 -7.40
N LEU A 566 2.75 17.80 -6.73
CA LEU A 566 3.45 18.60 -5.74
C LEU A 566 2.72 18.49 -4.40
N ASN A 567 3.43 18.08 -3.36
CA ASN A 567 2.95 18.07 -2.00
C ASN A 567 3.85 18.95 -1.11
N LEU A 568 3.22 19.81 -0.32
CA LEU A 568 3.87 20.60 0.72
C LEU A 568 3.23 20.22 2.06
N VAL A 569 4.03 19.70 2.97
CA VAL A 569 3.60 19.36 4.34
C VAL A 569 4.41 20.19 5.33
N ILE A 570 3.74 20.88 6.23
CA ILE A 570 4.36 21.71 7.28
C ILE A 570 3.71 21.36 8.61
N ASN A 571 4.53 21.12 9.62
CA ASN A 571 4.11 20.92 11.00
C ASN A 571 4.90 21.87 11.91
N GLY A 572 4.20 22.61 12.74
CA GLY A 572 4.79 23.53 13.69
C GLY A 572 4.27 23.29 15.11
N ARG A 573 5.18 23.27 16.10
CA ARG A 573 4.84 23.29 17.52
C ARG A 573 5.17 24.68 18.06
N PHE A 574 4.14 25.48 18.30
CA PHE A 574 4.30 26.89 18.70
C PHE A 574 4.47 27.03 20.20
N CYS A 575 3.97 26.09 21.00
CA CYS A 575 4.19 26.02 22.43
C CYS A 575 4.09 24.57 22.92
N LYS A 576 4.23 24.34 24.23
CA LYS A 576 4.17 22.98 24.80
C LYS A 576 2.84 22.26 24.57
N ARG A 577 1.76 23.00 24.31
CA ARG A 577 0.39 22.46 24.18
C ARG A 577 -0.19 22.54 22.77
N TRP A 578 0.28 23.45 21.91
CA TRP A 578 -0.31 23.67 20.60
C TRP A 578 0.62 23.23 19.47
N SER A 579 0.08 22.46 18.55
CA SER A 579 0.70 22.15 17.26
C SER A 579 -0.26 22.48 16.13
N VAL A 580 0.28 22.96 15.01
CA VAL A 580 -0.47 23.26 13.79
C VAL A 580 0.21 22.56 12.64
N GLY A 581 -0.59 21.88 11.82
CA GLY A 581 -0.16 21.23 10.60
C GLY A 581 -0.89 21.78 9.38
N GLY A 582 -0.23 21.76 8.24
CA GLY A 582 -0.82 22.08 6.94
C GLY A 582 -0.32 21.15 5.86
N GLN A 583 -1.20 20.80 4.94
CA GLN A 583 -0.86 20.03 3.74
C GLN A 583 -1.46 20.75 2.52
N PHE A 584 -0.62 21.10 1.56
CA PHE A 584 -1.05 21.60 0.26
C PHE A 584 -0.69 20.57 -0.81
N VAL A 585 -1.65 20.28 -1.69
CA VAL A 585 -1.50 19.36 -2.83
C VAL A 585 -1.82 20.13 -4.09
N LEU A 586 -0.97 19.99 -5.11
CA LEU A 586 -1.20 20.48 -6.46
C LEU A 586 -0.80 19.39 -7.46
N ALA A 587 -1.76 18.92 -8.26
CA ALA A 587 -1.50 17.84 -9.22
C ALA A 587 -2.19 18.08 -10.56
N SER A 588 -1.60 17.58 -11.64
CA SER A 588 -2.26 17.57 -12.94
C SER A 588 -3.52 16.70 -12.91
N GLY A 589 -4.51 17.07 -13.72
CA GLY A 589 -5.73 16.28 -13.89
C GLY A 589 -5.45 14.91 -14.47
N LEU A 590 -6.25 13.92 -14.08
CA LEU A 590 -6.18 12.55 -14.63
C LEU A 590 -6.62 12.53 -16.10
N PRO A 591 -6.09 11.60 -16.90
CA PRO A 591 -6.51 11.40 -18.26
C PRO A 591 -7.95 10.89 -18.37
N TYR A 592 -8.63 11.25 -19.44
CA TYR A 592 -9.94 10.72 -19.82
C TYR A 592 -10.15 10.72 -21.32
N THR A 593 -11.09 9.90 -21.80
CA THR A 593 -11.48 9.86 -23.22
C THR A 593 -12.56 10.88 -23.49
N LYS A 594 -12.26 11.89 -24.32
CA LYS A 594 -13.16 12.99 -24.63
C LYS A 594 -14.11 12.61 -25.76
N ALA A 595 -15.41 12.88 -25.60
CA ALA A 595 -16.36 12.86 -26.72
C ALA A 595 -16.14 14.13 -27.57
N GLU A 596 -15.90 13.96 -28.87
CA GLU A 596 -15.62 15.05 -29.82
C GLU A 596 -16.86 15.43 -30.63
N GLU A 597 -17.62 14.42 -31.03
CA GLU A 597 -18.79 14.61 -31.86
C GLU A 597 -19.92 13.68 -31.41
N ALA A 598 -21.16 14.12 -31.57
CA ALA A 598 -22.32 13.29 -31.33
C ALA A 598 -23.24 13.32 -32.55
N TYR A 599 -23.71 12.15 -32.94
CA TYR A 599 -24.62 11.94 -34.05
C TYR A 599 -25.91 11.32 -33.54
N LEU A 600 -27.04 11.75 -34.11
CA LEU A 600 -28.32 11.12 -33.87
C LEU A 600 -28.56 10.08 -34.96
N ILE A 601 -28.44 8.80 -34.63
CA ILE A 601 -28.66 7.69 -35.58
C ILE A 601 -29.86 6.88 -35.09
N ASN A 602 -30.93 6.84 -35.86
CA ASN A 602 -32.18 6.13 -35.52
C ASN A 602 -32.74 6.49 -34.13
N GLY A 603 -32.70 7.78 -33.77
CA GLY A 603 -33.16 8.28 -32.48
C GLY A 603 -32.22 7.99 -31.29
N LYS A 604 -31.07 7.36 -31.53
CA LYS A 604 -30.05 7.12 -30.52
C LYS A 604 -28.84 8.02 -30.71
N MET A 605 -28.37 8.61 -29.65
CA MET A 605 -27.14 9.40 -29.68
C MET A 605 -25.92 8.46 -29.71
N VAL A 606 -25.09 8.61 -30.74
CA VAL A 606 -23.81 7.90 -30.89
C VAL A 606 -22.71 8.93 -30.85
N CYS A 607 -21.75 8.73 -29.97
CA CYS A 607 -20.62 9.64 -29.81
C CYS A 607 -19.38 9.10 -30.52
N ARG A 608 -18.66 9.98 -31.21
CA ARG A 608 -17.27 9.77 -31.64
C ARG A 608 -16.37 10.30 -30.56
N TYR A 609 -15.44 9.47 -30.13
CA TYR A 609 -14.49 9.81 -29.07
C TYR A 609 -13.12 10.14 -29.65
N SER A 610 -12.35 10.97 -28.92
CA SER A 610 -10.93 11.21 -29.14
C SER A 610 -10.11 9.92 -28.95
N THR A 611 -8.79 10.02 -29.11
CA THR A 611 -7.88 8.96 -28.64
C THR A 611 -8.18 8.60 -27.19
N PHE A 612 -8.07 7.30 -26.86
CA PHE A 612 -8.29 6.80 -25.52
C PHE A 612 -7.37 7.53 -24.52
N ASN A 613 -7.93 8.04 -23.42
CA ASN A 613 -7.21 8.84 -22.42
C ASN A 613 -6.45 10.05 -23.00
N GLY A 614 -6.88 10.61 -24.14
CA GLY A 614 -6.18 11.69 -24.84
C GLY A 614 -6.42 13.10 -24.27
N ALA A 615 -7.37 13.28 -23.39
CA ALA A 615 -7.68 14.54 -22.71
C ALA A 615 -7.38 14.44 -21.21
N HIS A 616 -7.19 15.59 -20.55
CA HIS A 616 -6.94 15.66 -19.12
C HIS A 616 -8.03 16.46 -18.39
N MET A 617 -8.37 16.02 -17.19
CA MET A 617 -9.25 16.76 -16.29
C MET A 617 -8.59 18.08 -15.86
N PRO A 618 -9.35 19.04 -15.30
CA PRO A 618 -8.79 20.24 -14.68
C PRO A 618 -7.76 19.92 -13.59
N ILE A 619 -6.85 20.86 -13.36
CA ILE A 619 -5.83 20.77 -12.32
C ILE A 619 -6.50 20.55 -10.96
N TYR A 620 -5.96 19.58 -10.22
CA TYR A 620 -6.35 19.27 -8.85
C TYR A 620 -5.51 20.08 -7.86
N HIS A 621 -6.13 20.76 -6.91
CA HIS A 621 -5.40 21.37 -5.80
C HIS A 621 -6.26 21.46 -4.54
N ARG A 622 -5.60 21.41 -3.35
CA ARG A 622 -6.27 21.41 -2.07
C ARG A 622 -5.32 21.87 -0.97
N LEU A 623 -5.87 22.59 0.01
CA LEU A 623 -5.19 22.91 1.26
C LEU A 623 -5.98 22.34 2.43
N ASP A 624 -5.30 21.58 3.29
CA ASP A 624 -5.83 21.03 4.53
C ASP A 624 -5.06 21.65 5.71
N ILE A 625 -5.76 22.02 6.79
CA ILE A 625 -5.15 22.59 7.99
C ILE A 625 -5.64 21.83 9.22
N THR A 626 -4.74 21.60 10.16
CA THR A 626 -5.04 20.96 11.45
C THR A 626 -4.42 21.75 12.58
N ALA A 627 -5.14 21.90 13.67
CA ALA A 627 -4.64 22.41 14.94
C ALA A 627 -4.91 21.38 16.04
N SER A 628 -3.91 21.05 16.84
CA SER A 628 -4.04 20.14 17.97
C SER A 628 -3.66 20.83 19.25
N CYS A 629 -4.44 20.61 20.32
CA CYS A 629 -4.21 21.16 21.64
C CYS A 629 -4.13 20.05 22.69
N ASP A 630 -2.98 19.85 23.31
CA ASP A 630 -2.79 18.97 24.44
C ASP A 630 -3.35 19.65 25.72
N ILE A 631 -4.49 19.18 26.21
CA ILE A 631 -5.12 19.67 27.45
C ILE A 631 -4.34 19.12 28.65
N ILE A 632 -4.07 17.81 28.61
CA ILE A 632 -3.24 17.09 29.58
C ILE A 632 -2.09 16.46 28.81
N LYS A 633 -0.87 16.71 29.28
CA LYS A 633 0.34 16.05 28.72
C LYS A 633 1.32 15.76 29.81
N THR A 634 1.37 14.51 30.21
CA THR A 634 2.37 13.96 31.15
C THR A 634 3.11 12.81 30.46
N ALA A 635 4.07 12.20 31.11
CA ALA A 635 4.70 11.00 30.58
C ALA A 635 3.72 9.82 30.44
N GLU A 636 2.67 9.80 31.23
CA GLU A 636 1.75 8.67 31.38
C GLU A 636 0.37 8.92 30.78
N HIS A 637 -0.12 10.16 30.85
CA HIS A 637 -1.46 10.54 30.41
C HIS A 637 -1.41 11.66 29.39
N GLU A 638 -2.15 11.50 28.33
CA GLU A 638 -2.35 12.50 27.30
C GLU A 638 -3.86 12.64 27.03
N LEU A 639 -4.34 13.85 26.99
CA LEU A 639 -5.70 14.18 26.55
C LEU A 639 -5.64 15.45 25.72
N GLY A 640 -6.22 15.42 24.54
CA GLY A 640 -6.20 16.59 23.66
C GLY A 640 -7.36 16.61 22.68
N ILE A 641 -7.42 17.72 21.96
CA ILE A 641 -8.43 17.99 20.94
C ILE A 641 -7.70 18.31 19.63
N ASN A 642 -8.20 17.73 18.53
CA ASN A 642 -7.79 18.09 17.19
C ASN A 642 -8.94 18.81 16.49
N LEU A 643 -8.61 19.92 15.83
CA LEU A 643 -9.47 20.62 14.91
C LEU A 643 -8.83 20.51 13.52
N SER A 644 -9.57 20.07 12.53
CA SER A 644 -9.07 20.00 11.15
C SER A 644 -10.09 20.54 10.18
N ILE A 645 -9.59 21.13 9.10
CA ILE A 645 -10.39 21.61 7.98
C ILE A 645 -9.78 21.01 6.72
N TYR A 646 -10.53 20.13 6.10
CA TYR A 646 -10.21 19.57 4.80
C TYR A 646 -10.69 20.52 3.71
N ASN A 647 -9.86 20.80 2.70
CA ASN A 647 -10.18 21.67 1.58
C ASN A 647 -10.62 23.08 2.01
N VAL A 648 -9.75 23.79 2.71
CA VAL A 648 -10.03 25.08 3.40
C VAL A 648 -10.71 26.11 2.51
N TYR A 649 -10.36 26.19 1.23
CA TYR A 649 -10.91 27.16 0.27
C TYR A 649 -11.98 26.55 -0.66
N CYS A 650 -12.54 25.38 -0.31
CA CYS A 650 -13.68 24.77 -0.98
C CYS A 650 -13.47 24.56 -2.51
N GLN A 651 -12.26 24.13 -2.91
CA GLN A 651 -11.98 23.86 -4.31
C GLN A 651 -12.82 22.69 -4.83
N LYS A 652 -13.48 22.89 -5.95
CA LYS A 652 -14.28 21.86 -6.63
C LYS A 652 -13.39 21.06 -7.59
N ASN A 653 -12.72 20.06 -7.07
CA ASN A 653 -11.85 19.19 -7.85
C ASN A 653 -12.68 18.20 -8.69
N ALA A 654 -12.36 18.10 -9.99
CA ALA A 654 -12.99 17.15 -10.89
C ALA A 654 -12.57 15.71 -10.53
N GLN A 655 -13.55 14.78 -10.52
CA GLN A 655 -13.32 13.37 -10.16
C GLN A 655 -13.65 12.42 -11.32
N PHE A 656 -14.68 12.73 -12.06
CA PHE A 656 -15.13 11.99 -13.23
C PHE A 656 -15.80 12.91 -14.24
N VAL A 657 -15.95 12.42 -15.47
CA VAL A 657 -16.57 13.16 -16.55
C VAL A 657 -17.89 12.49 -16.91
N VAL A 658 -18.95 13.28 -17.01
CA VAL A 658 -20.26 12.86 -17.51
C VAL A 658 -20.60 13.69 -18.74
N TYR A 659 -21.08 13.05 -19.80
CA TYR A 659 -21.60 13.71 -20.98
C TYR A 659 -23.12 13.83 -20.89
N ARG A 660 -23.64 15.05 -20.87
CA ARG A 660 -25.08 15.30 -21.03
C ARG A 660 -25.44 15.32 -22.51
N GLN A 661 -26.72 15.54 -22.85
CA GLN A 661 -27.27 15.51 -24.22
C GLN A 661 -26.52 16.36 -25.27
N ASN A 662 -25.69 17.29 -24.85
CA ASN A 662 -24.75 18.05 -25.63
C ASN A 662 -23.33 17.61 -25.24
N ILE A 663 -22.52 17.17 -26.16
CA ILE A 663 -21.13 16.67 -26.03
C ILE A 663 -20.19 17.47 -25.09
N HIS A 664 -20.68 18.50 -24.40
CA HIS A 664 -19.88 19.21 -23.42
C HIS A 664 -19.64 18.36 -22.16
N PRO A 665 -18.38 18.13 -21.79
CA PRO A 665 -18.07 17.39 -20.57
C PRO A 665 -18.56 18.17 -19.35
N VAL A 666 -19.32 17.49 -18.50
CA VAL A 666 -19.66 17.99 -17.17
C VAL A 666 -18.78 17.24 -16.19
N TYR A 667 -17.95 17.99 -15.48
CA TYR A 667 -17.09 17.41 -14.46
C TYR A 667 -17.89 17.18 -13.18
N GLY A 668 -18.06 15.91 -12.83
CA GLY A 668 -18.57 15.55 -11.51
C GLY A 668 -17.51 15.88 -10.47
N THR A 669 -17.89 16.66 -9.47
CA THR A 669 -17.05 16.94 -8.31
C THR A 669 -17.34 15.93 -7.21
N SER A 670 -16.32 15.46 -6.51
CA SER A 670 -16.52 14.56 -5.38
C SER A 670 -17.12 15.29 -4.17
N LEU A 671 -17.18 14.59 -3.04
CA LEU A 671 -17.53 15.07 -1.70
C LEU A 671 -16.69 16.27 -1.21
N SER A 672 -15.85 16.84 -2.03
CA SER A 672 -14.79 17.79 -1.75
C SER A 672 -15.28 19.24 -1.50
N THR A 673 -16.33 19.39 -0.71
CA THR A 673 -16.61 20.66 -0.05
C THR A 673 -15.67 20.84 1.14
N ILE A 674 -15.62 22.03 1.69
CA ILE A 674 -14.96 22.26 2.98
C ILE A 674 -15.54 21.33 4.04
N ILE A 675 -14.69 20.52 4.70
CA ILE A 675 -15.12 19.59 5.73
C ILE A 675 -14.38 19.93 7.03
N PRO A 676 -15.01 20.72 7.93
CA PRO A 676 -14.49 20.91 9.28
C PRO A 676 -14.67 19.62 10.08
N SER A 677 -13.71 19.28 10.91
CA SER A 677 -13.75 18.12 11.76
C SER A 677 -13.13 18.40 13.12
N ILE A 678 -13.65 17.74 14.13
CA ILE A 678 -13.13 17.76 15.49
C ILE A 678 -12.95 16.33 15.97
N SER A 679 -11.88 16.07 16.71
CA SER A 679 -11.72 14.82 17.43
C SER A 679 -11.08 15.04 18.81
N ILE A 680 -11.36 14.12 19.72
CA ILE A 680 -10.76 14.06 21.05
C ILE A 680 -9.89 12.80 21.08
N TYR A 681 -8.63 12.97 21.47
CA TYR A 681 -7.69 11.87 21.62
C TYR A 681 -7.18 11.78 23.03
N GLY A 682 -6.86 10.56 23.45
CA GLY A 682 -6.30 10.33 24.78
C GLY A 682 -5.42 9.09 24.85
N LYS A 683 -4.49 9.12 25.81
CA LYS A 683 -3.64 7.99 26.22
C LYS A 683 -3.64 7.92 27.74
N PHE A 684 -3.84 6.73 28.28
CA PHE A 684 -3.91 6.47 29.71
C PHE A 684 -3.20 5.16 30.08
#